data_c0fd017a6dda3c5025c121e1070c5487
#
_entry.id   c0fd017a6dda3c5025c121e1070c5487
#
_cell.length_a   1.000
_cell.length_b   1.000
_cell.length_c   1.000
_cell.angle_alpha   90.00
_cell.angle_beta   90.00
_cell.angle_gamma   90.00
#
_symmetry.space_group_name_H-M   'P 1'
#
loop_
_entity.id
_entity.type
_entity.pdbx_description
1 polymer ?
#
loop_
_entity_poly.entity_id
_entity_poly.type
_entity_poly.pdbx_seq_one_letter_code
_entity_poly.pdbx_strand_id
1 'polypeptide(L)'
;YRMQIKLGTRVLYEYNDEAFPRNDQMRHKLECRTQLPDHVGGKKITCVYKNDGSNTFKIKPIYIGYSDAVLRYQLTSEGLVLLLVFIMFLISMASLVVHIYLKYKKVVETRFLHAAIYLVSCGIWCLTDTALFQNLFDYSPAVAYVSFYMFMFFPVPMIHFIRDTRGMEKYRILNWLNYIFYVNILVQSVLKLLQVFELIDMLIITHVLIVIAIIILEICLYKEYQAKRTEEIRIILFSFVVVSVIGITSLLLYWLFDITRYGFIFELGNLIFAIILMSGLLYTAFHNMQFRVEATIYNKLARRDNLTQLPDIQYFQEWLSEQNVSKIYMTAVVLFQLKRVNTIYGTSFGNEMLRKVSEYIKERVDVNQMFRVGGNQFVLTAYSKSEAKRMQKELKELFDEELQIGEEQIHVPAIICGVEYEHGQESEVVLSYIEYLTAQAVKSGDTIVIQGNQETMDGFQYEKEIESFLPKAIREDLFEVYYQPIYSLERQRFVALEALSRLRHPKFGMIPPDVFIRIAENTGQINALSSLQFRRICRFMKAHPELREKLLSVKFNLSPAQFLKKGYCHSLIAMIHEYDLPVSFFQFEITETVATEYNEELYRFVKELQAERIGLCLDDFGSGYANLNTVLKLPFACVKMDRSLLQGIMEDEKVARFYRNMCAILKNQGYNLIAEGVEEKKEVDELNSLYGGGIATGLGNQIYQWQG
;
A
#
# COMPACT_ATOMS: atom_id res chain seq x y z
N TYR A 1 -46.77 -4.14 -55.25
CA TYR A 1 -47.58 -2.91 -55.13
C TYR A 1 -47.44 -2.04 -56.39
N ARG A 2 -48.56 -1.60 -56.97
CA ARG A 2 -48.55 -0.61 -58.05
C ARG A 2 -49.36 0.58 -57.62
N MET A 3 -48.81 1.79 -57.77
CA MET A 3 -49.53 3.02 -57.54
C MET A 3 -49.40 3.89 -58.79
N GLN A 4 -50.52 4.38 -59.30
CA GLN A 4 -50.56 5.33 -60.41
C GLN A 4 -51.36 6.56 -60.01
N ILE A 5 -50.81 7.75 -60.26
CA ILE A 5 -51.56 9.01 -60.18
C ILE A 5 -51.81 9.46 -61.60
N LYS A 6 -53.08 9.64 -61.92
CA LYS A 6 -53.54 9.99 -63.29
C LYS A 6 -54.30 11.33 -63.24
N LEU A 7 -54.10 12.14 -64.25
CA LEU A 7 -54.90 13.28 -64.53
C LEU A 7 -55.71 13.02 -65.83
N GLY A 8 -56.96 12.69 -65.66
CA GLY A 8 -57.71 12.11 -66.78
C GLY A 8 -57.11 10.79 -67.31
N THR A 9 -56.66 10.77 -68.57
CA THR A 9 -55.98 9.62 -69.16
C THR A 9 -54.44 9.64 -69.00
N ARG A 10 -53.85 10.79 -68.62
CA ARG A 10 -52.38 10.98 -68.49
C ARG A 10 -51.86 10.50 -67.13
N VAL A 11 -50.87 9.60 -67.14
CA VAL A 11 -50.19 9.17 -65.96
C VAL A 11 -49.19 10.22 -65.57
N LEU A 12 -49.29 10.76 -64.33
CA LEU A 12 -48.36 11.76 -63.77
C LEU A 12 -47.30 11.11 -62.95
N TYR A 13 -47.65 9.99 -62.31
CA TYR A 13 -46.70 9.27 -61.44
C TYR A 13 -47.08 7.78 -61.49
N GLU A 14 -46.05 6.95 -61.56
CA GLU A 14 -46.26 5.51 -61.53
C GLU A 14 -45.12 4.91 -60.63
N TYR A 15 -45.54 4.19 -59.63
CA TYR A 15 -44.68 3.31 -58.88
C TYR A 15 -45.11 1.88 -59.19
N ASN A 16 -44.14 1.06 -59.58
CA ASN A 16 -44.36 -0.35 -59.84
C ASN A 16 -43.17 -1.15 -59.25
N ASP A 17 -43.45 -2.10 -58.37
CA ASP A 17 -42.43 -2.97 -57.78
C ASP A 17 -41.68 -3.76 -58.87
N GLU A 18 -42.28 -4.01 -60.01
CA GLU A 18 -41.64 -4.69 -61.14
C GLU A 18 -40.56 -3.85 -61.83
N ALA A 19 -40.59 -2.55 -61.66
CA ALA A 19 -39.58 -1.63 -62.22
C ALA A 19 -38.23 -1.63 -61.42
N PHE A 20 -38.24 -2.20 -60.25
CA PHE A 20 -37.04 -2.35 -59.42
C PHE A 20 -36.56 -3.79 -59.42
N PRO A 21 -35.24 -4.05 -59.39
CA PRO A 21 -34.71 -5.39 -59.13
C PRO A 21 -35.38 -6.02 -57.93
N ARG A 22 -35.63 -7.33 -57.91
CA ARG A 22 -36.28 -8.01 -56.79
C ARG A 22 -35.57 -7.78 -55.45
N ASN A 23 -34.26 -7.57 -55.47
CA ASN A 23 -33.44 -7.27 -54.30
C ASN A 23 -33.70 -5.88 -53.73
N ASP A 24 -34.25 -4.96 -54.47
CA ASP A 24 -34.47 -3.56 -54.11
C ASP A 24 -35.95 -3.26 -53.83
N GLN A 25 -36.82 -4.26 -53.95
CA GLN A 25 -38.25 -4.10 -53.64
C GLN A 25 -38.45 -3.99 -52.12
N MET A 26 -39.11 -2.92 -51.70
CA MET A 26 -39.46 -2.71 -50.32
C MET A 26 -40.94 -2.45 -50.15
N ARG A 27 -41.58 -3.30 -49.37
CA ARG A 27 -43.04 -3.24 -49.14
C ARG A 27 -43.44 -2.27 -48.03
N HIS A 28 -42.60 -1.25 -47.76
CA HIS A 28 -42.76 -0.40 -46.56
C HIS A 28 -42.95 1.06 -46.95
N LYS A 29 -43.80 1.78 -46.17
CA LYS A 29 -44.05 3.23 -46.13
C LYS A 29 -43.43 4.02 -47.32
N LEU A 30 -44.04 3.97 -48.48
CA LEU A 30 -43.60 4.80 -49.59
C LEU A 30 -44.40 6.09 -49.63
N GLU A 31 -43.69 7.20 -49.63
CA GLU A 31 -44.27 8.50 -49.92
C GLU A 31 -44.06 8.85 -51.39
N CYS A 32 -45.14 9.09 -52.09
CA CYS A 32 -45.11 9.42 -53.49
C CYS A 32 -45.39 10.91 -53.67
N ARG A 33 -44.52 11.57 -54.40
CA ARG A 33 -44.61 13.00 -54.72
C ARG A 33 -44.65 13.20 -56.23
N THR A 34 -45.59 13.96 -56.72
CA THR A 34 -45.62 14.39 -58.10
C THR A 34 -46.06 15.85 -58.25
N GLN A 35 -45.63 16.49 -59.31
CA GLN A 35 -46.07 17.82 -59.66
C GLN A 35 -47.28 17.75 -60.57
N LEU A 36 -48.28 18.56 -60.24
CA LEU A 36 -49.42 18.74 -61.13
C LEU A 36 -49.06 19.76 -62.22
N PRO A 37 -49.42 19.50 -63.49
CA PRO A 37 -49.25 20.49 -64.55
C PRO A 37 -50.08 21.75 -64.31
N ASP A 38 -49.68 22.85 -64.91
CA ASP A 38 -50.48 24.07 -64.88
C ASP A 38 -51.86 23.86 -65.46
N HIS A 39 -52.86 24.66 -65.04
CA HIS A 39 -54.25 24.67 -65.53
C HIS A 39 -54.96 23.35 -65.35
N VAL A 40 -54.90 22.69 -64.19
CA VAL A 40 -55.61 21.42 -63.86
C VAL A 40 -57.00 21.65 -63.25
N GLY A 41 -57.45 22.89 -63.10
CA GLY A 41 -58.76 23.24 -62.54
C GLY A 41 -59.91 22.48 -63.28
N GLY A 42 -60.79 21.83 -62.50
CA GLY A 42 -61.90 21.05 -63.01
C GLY A 42 -61.54 19.65 -63.55
N LYS A 43 -60.26 19.26 -63.60
CA LYS A 43 -59.89 17.90 -64.08
C LYS A 43 -59.83 16.93 -62.88
N LYS A 44 -60.26 15.67 -63.17
CA LYS A 44 -60.29 14.57 -62.19
C LYS A 44 -58.91 13.98 -62.00
N ILE A 45 -58.40 13.98 -60.74
CA ILE A 45 -57.19 13.28 -60.32
C ILE A 45 -57.67 11.87 -59.86
N THR A 46 -57.09 10.83 -60.41
CA THR A 46 -57.38 9.41 -60.05
C THR A 46 -56.12 8.75 -59.51
N CYS A 47 -56.17 8.32 -58.26
CA CYS A 47 -55.12 7.51 -57.64
C CYS A 47 -55.55 6.03 -57.74
N VAL A 48 -54.74 5.21 -58.43
CA VAL A 48 -55.00 3.77 -58.62
C VAL A 48 -53.98 3.00 -57.79
N TYR A 49 -54.49 2.20 -56.86
CA TYR A 49 -53.64 1.32 -56.01
C TYR A 49 -53.95 -0.10 -56.44
N LYS A 50 -52.92 -0.91 -56.72
CA LYS A 50 -53.04 -2.35 -56.95
C LYS A 50 -52.21 -3.07 -55.88
N ASN A 51 -52.85 -4.07 -55.26
CA ASN A 51 -52.26 -5.00 -54.32
C ASN A 51 -52.44 -6.43 -54.87
N ASP A 52 -51.50 -7.31 -54.57
CA ASP A 52 -51.52 -8.71 -54.92
C ASP A 52 -52.51 -9.56 -54.05
N GLY A 53 -53.15 -8.91 -53.08
CA GLY A 53 -54.14 -9.55 -52.20
C GLY A 53 -53.51 -10.23 -50.96
N SER A 54 -52.21 -10.23 -50.84
CA SER A 54 -51.52 -10.94 -49.73
C SER A 54 -51.51 -10.19 -48.43
N ASN A 55 -51.66 -8.84 -48.44
CA ASN A 55 -51.60 -8.01 -47.23
C ASN A 55 -52.56 -6.81 -47.30
N THR A 56 -53.07 -6.36 -46.18
CA THR A 56 -53.76 -5.09 -46.00
C THR A 56 -52.82 -3.93 -46.06
N PHE A 57 -53.11 -2.89 -46.79
CA PHE A 57 -52.33 -1.63 -46.75
C PHE A 57 -53.23 -0.44 -46.41
N LYS A 58 -52.61 0.54 -45.71
CA LYS A 58 -53.29 1.73 -45.31
C LYS A 58 -52.88 2.89 -46.22
N ILE A 59 -53.83 3.55 -46.78
CA ILE A 59 -53.62 4.73 -47.62
C ILE A 59 -53.53 5.91 -46.68
N LYS A 60 -52.36 6.60 -46.65
CA LYS A 60 -52.20 7.86 -45.95
C LYS A 60 -53.01 8.96 -46.63
N PRO A 61 -53.37 10.04 -45.91
CA PRO A 61 -54.03 11.20 -46.52
C PRO A 61 -53.23 11.77 -47.68
N ILE A 62 -53.97 12.13 -48.76
CA ILE A 62 -53.41 12.75 -49.96
C ILE A 62 -53.42 14.31 -49.72
N TYR A 63 -52.30 14.91 -49.85
CA TYR A 63 -52.17 16.38 -49.71
C TYR A 63 -51.94 17.01 -51.10
N ILE A 64 -52.69 18.02 -51.41
CA ILE A 64 -52.57 18.81 -52.65
C ILE A 64 -52.39 20.28 -52.26
N GLY A 65 -51.36 20.89 -52.75
CA GLY A 65 -51.07 22.31 -52.47
C GLY A 65 -49.85 22.80 -53.24
N TYR A 66 -49.51 24.06 -53.04
CA TYR A 66 -48.23 24.62 -53.51
C TYR A 66 -47.06 23.91 -52.83
N SER A 67 -45.95 23.86 -53.51
CA SER A 67 -44.76 23.14 -53.01
C SER A 67 -44.30 23.63 -51.63
N ASP A 68 -44.33 24.95 -51.40
CA ASP A 68 -43.99 25.55 -50.13
C ASP A 68 -45.01 25.25 -49.01
N ALA A 69 -46.31 25.17 -49.37
CA ALA A 69 -47.34 24.84 -48.40
C ALA A 69 -47.27 23.34 -47.98
N VAL A 70 -46.97 22.45 -48.92
CA VAL A 70 -46.74 21.02 -48.60
C VAL A 70 -45.50 20.87 -47.76
N LEU A 71 -44.41 21.56 -48.07
CA LEU A 71 -43.18 21.52 -47.28
C LEU A 71 -43.39 22.07 -45.86
N ARG A 72 -44.08 23.21 -45.70
CA ARG A 72 -44.44 23.75 -44.38
C ARG A 72 -45.30 22.81 -43.58
N TYR A 73 -46.24 22.14 -44.19
CA TYR A 73 -47.07 21.12 -43.53
C TYR A 73 -46.20 19.94 -43.03
N GLN A 74 -45.30 19.44 -43.84
CA GLN A 74 -44.37 18.38 -43.45
C GLN A 74 -43.44 18.81 -42.30
N LEU A 75 -42.89 20.01 -42.42
CA LEU A 75 -42.07 20.60 -41.36
C LEU A 75 -42.84 20.83 -40.04
N THR A 76 -44.12 21.23 -40.09
CA THR A 76 -44.92 21.36 -38.87
C THR A 76 -45.36 20.01 -38.29
N SER A 77 -45.60 19.01 -39.13
CA SER A 77 -46.04 17.68 -38.69
C SER A 77 -44.91 16.81 -38.16
N GLU A 78 -43.67 16.95 -38.70
CA GLU A 78 -42.49 16.17 -38.35
C GLU A 78 -41.40 16.99 -37.66
N GLY A 79 -41.56 18.30 -37.60
CA GLY A 79 -40.53 19.22 -37.08
C GLY A 79 -40.13 18.92 -35.65
N LEU A 80 -41.05 18.45 -34.82
CA LEU A 80 -40.75 18.05 -33.46
C LEU A 80 -39.84 16.80 -33.41
N VAL A 81 -40.11 15.82 -34.28
CA VAL A 81 -39.25 14.61 -34.42
C VAL A 81 -37.84 15.01 -34.87
N LEU A 82 -37.75 15.88 -35.90
CA LEU A 82 -36.46 16.39 -36.36
C LEU A 82 -35.67 17.15 -35.27
N LEU A 83 -36.38 17.94 -34.45
CA LEU A 83 -35.78 18.60 -33.30
C LEU A 83 -35.25 17.59 -32.27
N LEU A 84 -36.03 16.56 -31.93
CA LEU A 84 -35.60 15.51 -31.00
C LEU A 84 -34.37 14.78 -31.54
N VAL A 85 -34.34 14.40 -32.81
CA VAL A 85 -33.19 13.78 -33.47
C VAL A 85 -31.95 14.68 -33.42
N PHE A 86 -32.12 15.97 -33.70
CA PHE A 86 -31.04 16.94 -33.62
C PHE A 86 -30.46 17.02 -32.22
N ILE A 87 -31.30 17.06 -31.18
CA ILE A 87 -30.86 17.03 -29.77
C ILE A 87 -30.12 15.72 -29.45
N MET A 88 -30.60 14.57 -29.93
CA MET A 88 -29.91 13.29 -29.74
C MET A 88 -28.51 13.30 -30.36
N PHE A 89 -28.34 13.87 -31.57
CA PHE A 89 -27.02 14.02 -32.18
C PHE A 89 -26.11 14.96 -31.38
N LEU A 90 -26.62 16.06 -30.83
CA LEU A 90 -25.86 16.95 -29.98
C LEU A 90 -25.38 16.25 -28.70
N ILE A 91 -26.26 15.50 -28.05
CA ILE A 91 -25.90 14.71 -26.86
C ILE A 91 -24.87 13.64 -27.21
N SER A 92 -25.04 12.98 -28.36
CA SER A 92 -24.06 12.00 -28.86
C SER A 92 -22.68 12.60 -29.09
N MET A 93 -22.62 13.76 -29.75
CA MET A 93 -21.37 14.50 -29.97
C MET A 93 -20.73 14.93 -28.66
N ALA A 94 -21.50 15.44 -27.70
CA ALA A 94 -21.01 15.79 -26.38
C ALA A 94 -20.44 14.58 -25.66
N SER A 95 -21.13 13.43 -25.73
CA SER A 95 -20.67 12.15 -25.16
C SER A 95 -19.34 11.70 -25.76
N LEU A 96 -19.18 11.82 -27.08
CA LEU A 96 -17.92 11.50 -27.77
C LEU A 96 -16.78 12.43 -27.36
N VAL A 97 -17.04 13.73 -27.23
CA VAL A 97 -16.05 14.71 -26.75
C VAL A 97 -15.61 14.35 -25.34
N VAL A 98 -16.53 14.02 -24.44
CA VAL A 98 -16.19 13.58 -23.07
C VAL A 98 -15.36 12.31 -23.10
N HIS A 99 -15.70 11.31 -23.93
CA HIS A 99 -14.88 10.11 -24.09
C HIS A 99 -13.44 10.43 -24.53
N ILE A 100 -13.26 11.28 -25.54
CA ILE A 100 -11.94 11.69 -26.03
C ILE A 100 -11.16 12.43 -24.93
N TYR A 101 -11.82 13.35 -24.20
CA TYR A 101 -11.20 14.07 -23.10
C TYR A 101 -10.73 13.13 -21.96
N LEU A 102 -11.57 12.18 -21.54
CA LEU A 102 -11.22 11.20 -20.49
C LEU A 102 -10.06 10.31 -20.95
N LYS A 103 -10.06 9.88 -22.21
CA LYS A 103 -8.96 9.11 -22.80
C LYS A 103 -7.66 9.90 -22.82
N TYR A 104 -7.70 11.19 -23.15
CA TYR A 104 -6.54 12.09 -23.06
C TYR A 104 -6.01 12.19 -21.62
N LYS A 105 -6.89 12.22 -20.63
CA LYS A 105 -6.54 12.18 -19.19
C LYS A 105 -6.16 10.78 -18.68
N LYS A 106 -5.95 9.80 -19.57
CA LYS A 106 -5.62 8.40 -19.25
C LYS A 106 -6.66 7.71 -18.35
N VAL A 107 -7.91 8.17 -18.41
CA VAL A 107 -9.04 7.51 -17.74
C VAL A 107 -9.71 6.58 -18.74
N VAL A 108 -9.66 5.28 -18.49
CA VAL A 108 -10.32 4.27 -19.34
C VAL A 108 -11.81 4.27 -19.00
N GLU A 109 -12.62 4.94 -19.84
CA GLU A 109 -14.06 5.04 -19.69
C GLU A 109 -14.73 4.90 -21.07
N THR A 110 -15.21 3.70 -21.37
CA THR A 110 -15.77 3.33 -22.68
C THR A 110 -17.27 3.59 -22.78
N ARG A 111 -17.97 3.79 -21.66
CA ARG A 111 -19.43 3.94 -21.63
C ARG A 111 -19.92 5.16 -22.39
N PHE A 112 -19.19 6.26 -22.36
CA PHE A 112 -19.51 7.45 -23.16
C PHE A 112 -19.46 7.20 -24.66
N LEU A 113 -18.53 6.33 -25.13
CA LEU A 113 -18.45 5.91 -26.52
C LEU A 113 -19.70 5.07 -26.90
N HIS A 114 -20.05 4.09 -26.08
CA HIS A 114 -21.21 3.23 -26.35
C HIS A 114 -22.53 4.01 -26.29
N ALA A 115 -22.67 4.98 -25.37
CA ALA A 115 -23.80 5.87 -25.32
C ALA A 115 -23.90 6.75 -26.59
N ALA A 116 -22.75 7.26 -27.08
CA ALA A 116 -22.72 8.05 -28.31
C ALA A 116 -23.16 7.22 -29.52
N ILE A 117 -22.63 6.00 -29.67
CA ILE A 117 -23.00 5.08 -30.76
C ILE A 117 -24.50 4.72 -30.70
N TYR A 118 -25.03 4.46 -29.49
CA TYR A 118 -26.45 4.19 -29.28
C TYR A 118 -27.33 5.35 -29.77
N LEU A 119 -27.00 6.58 -29.32
CA LEU A 119 -27.79 7.78 -29.68
C LEU A 119 -27.71 8.09 -31.18
N VAL A 120 -26.55 7.91 -31.81
CA VAL A 120 -26.42 8.06 -33.27
C VAL A 120 -27.29 7.03 -33.99
N SER A 121 -27.24 5.77 -33.56
CA SER A 121 -28.01 4.68 -34.19
C SER A 121 -29.50 4.94 -34.06
N CYS A 122 -30.00 5.34 -32.89
CA CYS A 122 -31.39 5.73 -32.69
C CYS A 122 -31.76 6.96 -33.51
N GLY A 123 -30.90 7.99 -33.53
CA GLY A 123 -31.15 9.22 -34.29
C GLY A 123 -31.23 8.96 -35.79
N ILE A 124 -30.35 8.13 -36.36
CA ILE A 124 -30.38 7.76 -37.76
C ILE A 124 -31.65 6.96 -38.04
N TRP A 125 -32.01 6.01 -37.18
CA TRP A 125 -33.25 5.24 -37.34
C TRP A 125 -34.49 6.15 -37.37
N CYS A 126 -34.62 7.05 -36.37
CA CYS A 126 -35.73 7.99 -36.30
C CYS A 126 -35.78 8.93 -37.51
N LEU A 127 -34.60 9.48 -37.93
CA LEU A 127 -34.49 10.38 -39.08
C LEU A 127 -34.93 9.71 -40.36
N THR A 128 -34.49 8.48 -40.60
CA THR A 128 -34.81 7.72 -41.82
C THR A 128 -36.28 7.26 -41.88
N ASP A 129 -37.03 7.26 -40.76
CA ASP A 129 -38.46 6.97 -40.70
C ASP A 129 -39.33 8.22 -41.01
N THR A 130 -38.75 9.42 -41.12
CA THR A 130 -39.48 10.65 -41.45
C THR A 130 -39.74 10.78 -42.96
N ALA A 131 -40.92 11.23 -43.33
CA ALA A 131 -41.27 11.50 -44.73
C ALA A 131 -40.43 12.61 -45.35
N LEU A 132 -40.10 13.63 -44.56
CA LEU A 132 -39.27 14.74 -45.00
C LEU A 132 -37.86 14.27 -45.42
N PHE A 133 -37.22 13.37 -44.63
CA PHE A 133 -35.91 12.82 -44.97
C PHE A 133 -35.94 11.89 -46.16
N GLN A 134 -36.99 11.04 -46.27
CA GLN A 134 -37.18 10.16 -47.43
C GLN A 134 -37.34 10.95 -48.72
N ASN A 135 -37.98 12.11 -48.67
CA ASN A 135 -38.21 12.97 -49.84
C ASN A 135 -36.92 13.71 -50.33
N LEU A 136 -35.81 13.67 -49.55
CA LEU A 136 -34.53 14.21 -49.98
C LEU A 136 -33.75 13.28 -50.91
N PHE A 137 -34.17 12.03 -51.02
CA PHE A 137 -33.47 11.01 -51.80
C PHE A 137 -34.37 10.44 -52.90
N ASP A 138 -33.86 10.40 -54.12
CA ASP A 138 -34.57 9.84 -55.28
C ASP A 138 -34.74 8.31 -55.11
N TYR A 139 -33.91 7.66 -54.29
CA TYR A 139 -33.92 6.23 -54.05
C TYR A 139 -34.41 5.88 -52.64
N SER A 140 -35.70 5.92 -52.43
CA SER A 140 -36.37 5.65 -51.15
C SER A 140 -36.08 4.26 -50.54
N PRO A 141 -35.88 3.15 -51.29
CA PRO A 141 -35.54 1.86 -50.71
C PRO A 141 -34.24 1.85 -49.90
N ALA A 142 -33.18 2.59 -50.31
CA ALA A 142 -31.93 2.64 -49.57
C ALA A 142 -32.11 3.26 -48.17
N VAL A 143 -32.91 4.31 -48.05
CA VAL A 143 -33.21 4.96 -46.78
C VAL A 143 -33.93 4.00 -45.84
N ALA A 144 -34.86 3.20 -46.35
CA ALA A 144 -35.59 2.23 -45.58
C ALA A 144 -34.69 1.07 -45.12
N TYR A 145 -33.74 0.58 -45.95
CA TYR A 145 -32.72 -0.38 -45.50
C TYR A 145 -31.87 0.16 -44.33
N VAL A 146 -31.42 1.39 -44.43
CA VAL A 146 -30.68 2.04 -43.34
C VAL A 146 -31.52 2.09 -42.05
N SER A 147 -32.81 2.43 -42.15
CA SER A 147 -33.74 2.41 -41.02
C SER A 147 -33.80 1.03 -40.35
N PHE A 148 -34.01 -0.06 -41.11
CA PHE A 148 -34.06 -1.41 -40.55
C PHE A 148 -32.77 -1.86 -39.90
N TYR A 149 -31.63 -1.63 -40.56
CA TYR A 149 -30.34 -2.01 -39.99
C TYR A 149 -30.01 -1.23 -38.74
N MET A 150 -30.29 0.06 -38.68
CA MET A 150 -30.08 0.87 -37.47
C MET A 150 -30.99 0.40 -36.34
N PHE A 151 -32.23 0.04 -36.63
CA PHE A 151 -33.15 -0.55 -35.65
C PHE A 151 -32.67 -1.90 -35.10
N MET A 152 -32.14 -2.78 -35.95
CA MET A 152 -31.54 -4.02 -35.47
C MET A 152 -30.24 -3.82 -34.67
N PHE A 153 -29.50 -2.75 -34.94
CA PHE A 153 -28.18 -2.50 -34.37
C PHE A 153 -28.20 -1.75 -33.04
N PHE A 154 -29.16 -0.81 -32.82
CA PHE A 154 -29.10 0.06 -31.63
C PHE A 154 -29.11 -0.68 -30.28
N PRO A 155 -29.62 -1.92 -30.09
CA PRO A 155 -29.50 -2.64 -28.83
C PRO A 155 -28.06 -3.03 -28.50
N VAL A 156 -27.21 -3.24 -29.50
CA VAL A 156 -25.82 -3.69 -29.31
C VAL A 156 -24.99 -2.71 -28.51
N PRO A 157 -24.86 -1.42 -28.89
CA PRO A 157 -24.11 -0.45 -28.08
C PRO A 157 -24.71 -0.26 -26.69
N MET A 158 -26.03 -0.43 -26.51
CA MET A 158 -26.66 -0.37 -25.20
C MET A 158 -26.25 -1.54 -24.30
N ILE A 159 -26.18 -2.76 -24.83
CA ILE A 159 -25.70 -3.93 -24.08
C ILE A 159 -24.23 -3.75 -23.71
N HIS A 160 -23.39 -3.23 -24.61
CA HIS A 160 -22.00 -2.91 -24.32
C HIS A 160 -21.88 -1.85 -23.23
N PHE A 161 -22.69 -0.81 -23.27
CA PHE A 161 -22.75 0.22 -22.22
C PHE A 161 -23.01 -0.39 -20.83
N ILE A 162 -24.03 -1.25 -20.73
CA ILE A 162 -24.38 -1.89 -19.45
C ILE A 162 -23.28 -2.86 -19.03
N ARG A 163 -22.71 -3.66 -19.92
CA ARG A 163 -21.60 -4.57 -19.63
C ARG A 163 -20.39 -3.85 -19.06
N ASP A 164 -20.05 -2.68 -19.62
CA ASP A 164 -18.91 -1.88 -19.19
C ASP A 164 -19.19 -1.08 -17.90
N THR A 165 -20.41 -1.18 -17.35
CA THR A 165 -20.73 -0.62 -16.04
C THR A 165 -20.07 -1.45 -14.93
N ARG A 166 -19.49 -0.77 -13.94
CA ARG A 166 -18.71 -1.39 -12.86
C ARG A 166 -19.48 -2.49 -12.12
N GLY A 167 -18.96 -3.71 -12.19
CA GLY A 167 -19.57 -4.90 -11.56
C GLY A 167 -20.50 -5.69 -12.47
N MET A 168 -20.82 -5.20 -13.69
CA MET A 168 -21.62 -5.92 -14.67
C MET A 168 -20.79 -6.92 -15.51
N GLU A 169 -19.48 -6.80 -15.52
CA GLU A 169 -18.51 -7.67 -16.24
C GLU A 169 -18.65 -9.16 -15.89
N LYS A 170 -19.07 -9.47 -14.66
CA LYS A 170 -19.29 -10.85 -14.19
C LYS A 170 -20.46 -11.57 -14.89
N TYR A 171 -21.39 -10.81 -15.47
CA TYR A 171 -22.57 -11.39 -16.14
C TYR A 171 -22.25 -11.81 -17.58
N ARG A 172 -21.73 -13.01 -17.80
CA ARG A 172 -21.37 -13.56 -19.12
C ARG A 172 -22.53 -13.59 -20.11
N ILE A 173 -23.78 -13.61 -19.62
CA ILE A 173 -24.99 -13.57 -20.45
C ILE A 173 -25.06 -12.31 -21.31
N LEU A 174 -24.47 -11.18 -20.88
CA LEU A 174 -24.44 -9.94 -21.68
C LEU A 174 -23.62 -10.09 -22.96
N ASN A 175 -22.54 -10.86 -22.92
CA ASN A 175 -21.74 -11.16 -24.10
C ASN A 175 -22.53 -12.05 -25.09
N TRP A 176 -23.20 -13.08 -24.57
CA TRP A 176 -24.05 -13.94 -25.38
C TRP A 176 -25.20 -13.17 -26.03
N LEU A 177 -25.78 -12.22 -25.31
CA LEU A 177 -26.84 -11.36 -25.81
C LEU A 177 -26.36 -10.52 -27.01
N ASN A 178 -25.18 -9.93 -26.95
CA ASN A 178 -24.57 -9.23 -28.08
C ASN A 178 -24.36 -10.15 -29.29
N TYR A 179 -23.83 -11.36 -29.08
CA TYR A 179 -23.67 -12.34 -30.16
C TYR A 179 -25.00 -12.70 -30.81
N ILE A 180 -26.10 -12.86 -30.04
CA ILE A 180 -27.44 -13.12 -30.56
C ILE A 180 -27.90 -11.99 -31.48
N PHE A 181 -27.68 -10.72 -31.13
CA PHE A 181 -28.02 -9.59 -31.99
C PHE A 181 -27.18 -9.56 -33.27
N TYR A 182 -25.86 -9.79 -33.19
CA TYR A 182 -25.04 -9.89 -34.41
C TYR A 182 -25.47 -11.03 -35.31
N VAL A 183 -25.78 -12.20 -34.76
CA VAL A 183 -26.31 -13.34 -35.51
C VAL A 183 -27.67 -13.01 -36.12
N ASN A 184 -28.54 -12.32 -35.37
CA ASN A 184 -29.85 -11.87 -35.90
C ASN A 184 -29.69 -10.96 -37.11
N ILE A 185 -28.80 -9.96 -37.05
CA ILE A 185 -28.51 -9.08 -38.17
C ILE A 185 -27.97 -9.88 -39.38
N LEU A 186 -27.01 -10.78 -39.13
CA LEU A 186 -26.42 -11.60 -40.19
C LEU A 186 -27.44 -12.52 -40.86
N VAL A 187 -28.25 -13.25 -40.07
CA VAL A 187 -29.23 -14.19 -40.57
C VAL A 187 -30.32 -13.47 -41.39
N GLN A 188 -30.86 -12.36 -40.87
CA GLN A 188 -31.86 -11.57 -41.59
C GLN A 188 -31.29 -10.98 -42.89
N SER A 189 -30.03 -10.55 -42.89
CA SER A 189 -29.34 -10.06 -44.10
C SER A 189 -29.17 -11.15 -45.15
N VAL A 190 -28.76 -12.36 -44.72
CA VAL A 190 -28.61 -13.52 -45.62
C VAL A 190 -29.95 -13.96 -46.18
N LEU A 191 -31.02 -14.08 -45.37
CA LEU A 191 -32.36 -14.46 -45.82
C LEU A 191 -32.93 -13.44 -46.79
N LYS A 192 -32.66 -12.14 -46.58
CA LYS A 192 -33.04 -11.10 -47.54
C LYS A 192 -32.24 -11.21 -48.86
N LEU A 193 -30.92 -11.44 -48.80
CA LEU A 193 -30.08 -11.63 -49.98
C LEU A 193 -30.51 -12.84 -50.80
N LEU A 194 -30.90 -13.91 -50.12
CA LEU A 194 -31.44 -15.12 -50.76
C LEU A 194 -32.90 -14.97 -51.24
N GLN A 195 -33.54 -13.81 -51.00
CA GLN A 195 -34.94 -13.51 -51.39
C GLN A 195 -35.96 -14.46 -50.75
N VAL A 196 -35.65 -15.02 -49.57
CA VAL A 196 -36.56 -15.92 -48.87
C VAL A 196 -37.63 -15.14 -48.10
N PHE A 197 -37.20 -14.09 -47.40
CA PHE A 197 -38.05 -13.22 -46.60
C PHE A 197 -37.65 -11.74 -46.78
N GLU A 198 -38.60 -10.84 -46.67
CA GLU A 198 -38.37 -9.41 -46.59
C GLU A 198 -38.01 -9.02 -45.14
N LEU A 199 -37.23 -7.93 -44.96
CA LEU A 199 -36.82 -7.46 -43.61
C LEU A 199 -38.04 -7.14 -42.73
N ILE A 200 -39.12 -6.65 -43.31
CA ILE A 200 -40.35 -6.33 -42.58
C ILE A 200 -41.02 -7.59 -42.01
N ASP A 201 -40.99 -8.71 -42.77
CA ASP A 201 -41.61 -9.97 -42.34
C ASP A 201 -40.87 -10.57 -41.14
N MET A 202 -39.56 -10.29 -41.04
CA MET A 202 -38.68 -10.72 -39.95
C MET A 202 -38.62 -9.74 -38.76
N LEU A 203 -39.29 -8.58 -38.86
CA LEU A 203 -39.24 -7.52 -37.84
C LEU A 203 -39.69 -8.02 -36.44
N ILE A 204 -40.67 -8.91 -36.41
CA ILE A 204 -41.20 -9.51 -35.19
C ILE A 204 -40.12 -10.24 -34.40
N ILE A 205 -39.18 -10.90 -35.10
CA ILE A 205 -38.04 -11.60 -34.46
C ILE A 205 -37.18 -10.60 -33.69
N THR A 206 -36.86 -9.46 -34.33
CA THR A 206 -36.08 -8.40 -33.69
C THR A 206 -36.80 -7.79 -32.49
N HIS A 207 -38.10 -7.55 -32.57
CA HIS A 207 -38.92 -7.05 -31.46
C HIS A 207 -38.91 -8.00 -30.27
N VAL A 208 -39.10 -9.32 -30.51
CA VAL A 208 -39.05 -10.34 -29.45
C VAL A 208 -37.67 -10.38 -28.79
N LEU A 209 -36.60 -10.34 -29.59
CA LEU A 209 -35.23 -10.29 -29.05
C LEU A 209 -34.99 -9.05 -28.20
N ILE A 210 -35.47 -7.87 -28.58
CA ILE A 210 -35.37 -6.63 -27.82
C ILE A 210 -36.09 -6.79 -26.46
N VAL A 211 -37.31 -7.34 -26.45
CA VAL A 211 -38.05 -7.56 -25.19
C VAL A 211 -37.29 -8.52 -24.26
N ILE A 212 -36.78 -9.63 -24.80
CA ILE A 212 -35.96 -10.58 -24.02
C ILE A 212 -34.70 -9.89 -23.48
N ALA A 213 -34.03 -9.08 -24.32
CA ALA A 213 -32.84 -8.33 -23.89
C ALA A 213 -33.14 -7.36 -22.75
N ILE A 214 -34.21 -6.60 -22.83
CA ILE A 214 -34.69 -5.70 -21.79
C ILE A 214 -34.84 -6.45 -20.47
N ILE A 215 -35.56 -7.57 -20.45
CA ILE A 215 -35.82 -8.36 -19.27
C ILE A 215 -34.48 -8.86 -18.64
N ILE A 216 -33.57 -9.38 -19.47
CA ILE A 216 -32.29 -9.89 -19.02
C ILE A 216 -31.46 -8.75 -18.42
N LEU A 217 -31.39 -7.58 -19.07
CA LEU A 217 -30.63 -6.42 -18.62
C LEU A 217 -31.16 -5.88 -17.30
N GLU A 218 -32.50 -5.77 -17.16
CA GLU A 218 -33.12 -5.30 -15.90
C GLU A 218 -32.87 -6.27 -14.74
N ILE A 219 -32.96 -7.58 -14.99
CA ILE A 219 -32.65 -8.59 -13.96
C ILE A 219 -31.18 -8.49 -13.54
N CYS A 220 -30.25 -8.33 -14.47
CA CYS A 220 -28.83 -8.19 -14.16
C CYS A 220 -28.54 -6.91 -13.37
N LEU A 221 -29.10 -5.77 -13.79
CA LEU A 221 -28.96 -4.49 -13.11
C LEU A 221 -29.59 -4.51 -11.72
N TYR A 222 -30.77 -5.11 -11.56
CA TYR A 222 -31.43 -5.24 -10.26
C TYR A 222 -30.63 -6.11 -9.29
N LYS A 223 -30.11 -7.26 -9.74
CA LYS A 223 -29.24 -8.12 -8.94
C LYS A 223 -27.98 -7.38 -8.47
N GLU A 224 -27.35 -6.61 -9.36
CA GLU A 224 -26.16 -5.84 -9.00
C GLU A 224 -26.48 -4.69 -8.03
N TYR A 225 -27.63 -4.03 -8.21
CA TYR A 225 -28.12 -3.02 -7.28
C TYR A 225 -28.37 -3.58 -5.88
N GLN A 226 -28.97 -4.75 -5.77
CA GLN A 226 -29.19 -5.41 -4.47
C GLN A 226 -27.87 -5.80 -3.80
N ALA A 227 -26.84 -6.15 -4.59
CA ALA A 227 -25.54 -6.55 -4.06
C ALA A 227 -24.70 -5.37 -3.55
N LYS A 228 -24.72 -4.23 -4.25
CA LYS A 228 -23.78 -3.12 -3.99
C LYS A 228 -24.44 -1.80 -3.58
N ARG A 229 -25.72 -1.59 -3.89
CA ARG A 229 -26.49 -0.36 -3.62
C ARG A 229 -25.78 0.94 -4.01
N THR A 230 -24.99 0.93 -5.09
CA THR A 230 -24.28 2.14 -5.56
C THR A 230 -25.25 3.09 -6.26
N GLU A 231 -25.03 4.40 -6.08
CA GLU A 231 -25.80 5.46 -6.75
C GLU A 231 -25.76 5.32 -8.27
N GLU A 232 -24.62 4.96 -8.83
CA GLU A 232 -24.42 4.76 -10.25
C GLU A 232 -25.37 3.69 -10.82
N ILE A 233 -25.40 2.50 -10.22
CA ILE A 233 -26.28 1.41 -10.66
C ILE A 233 -27.74 1.77 -10.45
N ARG A 234 -28.07 2.52 -9.40
CA ARG A 234 -29.44 3.00 -9.16
C ARG A 234 -29.92 3.92 -10.28
N ILE A 235 -29.09 4.89 -10.71
CA ILE A 235 -29.43 5.81 -11.80
C ILE A 235 -29.59 5.06 -13.12
N ILE A 236 -28.67 4.15 -13.45
CA ILE A 236 -28.74 3.34 -14.67
C ILE A 236 -29.99 2.47 -14.66
N LEU A 237 -30.28 1.76 -13.58
CA LEU A 237 -31.46 0.93 -13.45
C LEU A 237 -32.74 1.74 -13.62
N PHE A 238 -32.86 2.88 -12.94
CA PHE A 238 -34.01 3.77 -13.07
C PHE A 238 -34.21 4.25 -14.51
N SER A 239 -33.12 4.74 -15.14
CA SER A 239 -33.16 5.20 -16.53
C SER A 239 -33.61 4.09 -17.49
N PHE A 240 -33.13 2.88 -17.23
CA PHE A 240 -33.43 1.70 -18.06
C PHE A 240 -34.89 1.27 -17.92
N VAL A 241 -35.40 1.24 -16.68
CA VAL A 241 -36.82 0.94 -16.44
C VAL A 241 -37.74 1.96 -17.17
N VAL A 242 -37.39 3.25 -17.12
CA VAL A 242 -38.16 4.29 -17.81
C VAL A 242 -38.20 4.06 -19.30
N VAL A 243 -37.05 3.83 -19.95
CA VAL A 243 -37.03 3.60 -21.41
C VAL A 243 -37.68 2.27 -21.78
N SER A 244 -37.59 1.24 -20.95
CA SER A 244 -38.23 -0.07 -21.16
C SER A 244 -39.73 0.04 -21.13
N VAL A 245 -40.31 0.73 -20.16
CA VAL A 245 -41.76 0.95 -20.08
C VAL A 245 -42.24 1.72 -21.29
N ILE A 246 -41.56 2.79 -21.69
CA ILE A 246 -41.93 3.57 -22.87
C ILE A 246 -41.76 2.74 -24.16
N GLY A 247 -40.67 1.98 -24.29
CA GLY A 247 -40.41 1.15 -25.44
C GLY A 247 -41.46 0.02 -25.62
N ILE A 248 -41.79 -0.69 -24.53
CA ILE A 248 -42.81 -1.73 -24.54
C ILE A 248 -44.17 -1.13 -24.85
N THR A 249 -44.51 0.03 -24.27
CA THR A 249 -45.75 0.72 -24.57
C THR A 249 -45.82 1.11 -26.04
N SER A 250 -44.74 1.66 -26.60
CA SER A 250 -44.68 2.00 -28.05
C SER A 250 -44.84 0.77 -28.94
N LEU A 251 -44.24 -0.37 -28.55
CA LEU A 251 -44.35 -1.62 -29.25
C LEU A 251 -45.78 -2.18 -29.22
N LEU A 252 -46.48 -2.12 -28.08
CA LEU A 252 -47.86 -2.53 -27.93
C LEU A 252 -48.78 -1.64 -28.76
N LEU A 253 -48.56 -0.32 -28.79
CA LEU A 253 -49.33 0.60 -29.64
C LEU A 253 -49.16 0.29 -31.12
N TYR A 254 -47.95 -0.10 -31.52
CA TYR A 254 -47.66 -0.52 -32.90
C TYR A 254 -48.47 -1.76 -33.30
N TRP A 255 -48.40 -2.82 -32.48
CA TRP A 255 -48.97 -4.13 -32.85
C TRP A 255 -50.47 -4.26 -32.57
N LEU A 256 -51.01 -3.59 -31.53
CA LEU A 256 -52.41 -3.78 -31.11
C LEU A 256 -53.34 -2.68 -31.60
N PHE A 257 -52.86 -1.45 -31.76
CA PHE A 257 -53.73 -0.29 -32.02
C PHE A 257 -53.47 0.39 -33.35
N ASP A 258 -52.48 -0.02 -34.13
CA ASP A 258 -52.13 0.57 -35.45
C ASP A 258 -52.03 2.10 -35.42
N ILE A 259 -51.52 2.65 -34.29
CA ILE A 259 -51.40 4.09 -34.09
C ILE A 259 -50.19 4.61 -34.86
N THR A 260 -50.40 5.49 -35.83
CA THR A 260 -49.38 6.02 -36.73
C THR A 260 -48.32 6.92 -36.05
N ARG A 261 -48.51 7.34 -34.78
CA ARG A 261 -47.61 8.20 -34.02
C ARG A 261 -46.85 7.49 -32.89
N TYR A 262 -46.81 6.16 -32.87
CA TYR A 262 -46.07 5.40 -31.85
C TYR A 262 -44.55 5.74 -31.81
N GLY A 263 -43.98 6.06 -32.97
CA GLY A 263 -42.57 6.45 -33.08
C GLY A 263 -42.19 7.67 -32.22
N PHE A 264 -43.05 8.69 -32.21
CA PHE A 264 -42.83 9.89 -31.40
C PHE A 264 -42.71 9.60 -29.89
N ILE A 265 -43.57 8.69 -29.38
CA ILE A 265 -43.54 8.28 -27.96
C ILE A 265 -42.19 7.62 -27.64
N PHE A 266 -41.72 6.76 -28.52
CA PHE A 266 -40.45 6.07 -28.39
C PHE A 266 -39.26 7.05 -28.46
N GLU A 267 -39.30 8.01 -29.41
CA GLU A 267 -38.27 9.03 -29.58
C GLU A 267 -38.14 9.94 -28.33
N LEU A 268 -39.28 10.41 -27.81
CA LEU A 268 -39.32 11.19 -26.57
C LEU A 268 -38.76 10.38 -25.38
N GLY A 269 -39.13 9.11 -25.28
CA GLY A 269 -38.62 8.20 -24.27
C GLY A 269 -37.10 8.01 -24.32
N ASN A 270 -36.56 7.83 -25.54
CA ASN A 270 -35.11 7.74 -25.75
C ASN A 270 -34.38 9.04 -25.40
N LEU A 271 -34.96 10.21 -25.68
CA LEU A 271 -34.39 11.48 -25.30
C LEU A 271 -34.36 11.66 -23.77
N ILE A 272 -35.45 11.35 -23.07
CA ILE A 272 -35.52 11.39 -21.60
C ILE A 272 -34.48 10.44 -21.00
N PHE A 273 -34.42 9.20 -21.52
CA PHE A 273 -33.41 8.22 -21.13
C PHE A 273 -31.99 8.75 -21.32
N ALA A 274 -31.68 9.34 -22.48
CA ALA A 274 -30.37 9.89 -22.77
C ALA A 274 -29.97 11.01 -21.80
N ILE A 275 -30.90 11.89 -21.48
CA ILE A 275 -30.66 12.99 -20.53
C ILE A 275 -30.37 12.46 -19.12
N ILE A 276 -31.19 11.51 -18.61
CA ILE A 276 -30.99 10.94 -17.27
C ILE A 276 -29.66 10.18 -17.23
N LEU A 277 -29.39 9.37 -18.25
CA LEU A 277 -28.18 8.58 -18.35
C LEU A 277 -26.92 9.45 -18.41
N MET A 278 -26.91 10.46 -19.28
CA MET A 278 -25.76 11.36 -19.42
C MET A 278 -25.52 12.18 -18.18
N SER A 279 -26.59 12.68 -17.53
CA SER A 279 -26.49 13.42 -16.26
C SER A 279 -25.87 12.52 -15.16
N GLY A 280 -26.32 11.27 -15.06
CA GLY A 280 -25.80 10.32 -14.11
C GLY A 280 -24.33 9.94 -14.38
N LEU A 281 -23.97 9.72 -15.65
CA LEU A 281 -22.57 9.43 -16.02
C LEU A 281 -21.65 10.61 -15.74
N LEU A 282 -22.05 11.83 -16.06
CA LEU A 282 -21.29 13.05 -15.79
C LEU A 282 -21.12 13.24 -14.27
N TYR A 283 -22.18 13.07 -13.49
CA TYR A 283 -22.12 13.15 -12.04
C TYR A 283 -21.11 12.16 -11.47
N THR A 284 -21.18 10.87 -11.88
CA THR A 284 -20.25 9.85 -11.39
C THR A 284 -18.81 10.09 -11.85
N ALA A 285 -18.60 10.55 -13.08
CA ALA A 285 -17.28 10.90 -13.60
C ALA A 285 -16.64 12.07 -12.84
N PHE A 286 -17.39 13.14 -12.57
CA PHE A 286 -16.92 14.28 -11.78
C PHE A 286 -16.63 13.88 -10.34
N HIS A 287 -17.50 13.12 -9.71
CA HIS A 287 -17.30 12.65 -8.33
C HIS A 287 -16.05 11.79 -8.19
N ASN A 288 -15.84 10.84 -9.10
CA ASN A 288 -14.64 10.00 -9.14
C ASN A 288 -13.36 10.84 -9.41
N MET A 289 -13.45 11.90 -10.19
CA MET A 289 -12.33 12.81 -10.45
C MET A 289 -11.97 13.62 -9.22
N GLN A 290 -12.95 14.16 -8.48
CA GLN A 290 -12.72 14.83 -7.20
C GLN A 290 -12.05 13.93 -6.19
N PHE A 291 -12.52 12.70 -6.01
CA PHE A 291 -11.88 11.71 -5.14
C PHE A 291 -10.42 11.43 -5.49
N ARG A 292 -10.09 11.37 -6.78
CA ARG A 292 -8.69 11.18 -7.23
C ARG A 292 -7.82 12.40 -6.93
N VAL A 293 -8.36 13.59 -7.12
CA VAL A 293 -7.64 14.84 -6.82
C VAL A 293 -7.42 14.96 -5.31
N GLU A 294 -8.44 14.70 -4.50
CA GLU A 294 -8.34 14.71 -3.03
C GLU A 294 -7.36 13.63 -2.54
N ALA A 295 -7.43 12.40 -3.06
CA ALA A 295 -6.48 11.34 -2.73
C ALA A 295 -5.04 11.71 -3.12
N THR A 296 -4.84 12.39 -4.25
CA THR A 296 -3.50 12.85 -4.68
C THR A 296 -2.98 13.98 -3.78
N ILE A 297 -3.85 14.90 -3.37
CA ILE A 297 -3.52 15.98 -2.43
C ILE A 297 -3.26 15.38 -1.04
N TYR A 298 -4.10 14.45 -0.57
CA TYR A 298 -3.91 13.73 0.69
C TYR A 298 -2.59 12.94 0.71
N ASN A 299 -2.26 12.22 -0.36
CA ASN A 299 -1.00 11.51 -0.49
C ASN A 299 0.21 12.46 -0.53
N LYS A 300 0.09 13.62 -1.16
CA LYS A 300 1.16 14.65 -1.13
C LYS A 300 1.33 15.29 0.24
N LEU A 301 0.25 15.50 0.99
CA LEU A 301 0.29 16.03 2.36
C LEU A 301 0.72 14.97 3.37
N ALA A 302 0.31 13.70 3.19
CA ALA A 302 0.69 12.56 4.03
C ALA A 302 2.17 12.14 3.91
N ARG A 303 2.91 12.68 2.93
CA ARG A 303 4.35 12.45 2.72
C ARG A 303 5.25 13.51 3.35
N ARG A 304 4.71 14.28 4.27
CA ARG A 304 5.47 15.25 5.05
C ARG A 304 5.36 14.95 6.52
N ASP A 305 6.47 15.06 7.21
CA ASP A 305 6.50 14.98 8.66
C ASP A 305 5.69 16.14 9.28
N ASN A 306 4.74 15.81 10.13
CA ASN A 306 3.81 16.78 10.71
C ASN A 306 4.48 17.85 11.59
N LEU A 307 5.64 17.53 12.18
CA LEU A 307 6.35 18.43 13.07
C LEU A 307 7.26 19.41 12.32
N THR A 308 8.06 18.91 11.38
CA THR A 308 9.10 19.69 10.69
C THR A 308 8.69 20.14 9.29
N GLN A 309 7.58 19.62 8.77
CA GLN A 309 7.09 19.84 7.40
C GLN A 309 8.12 19.41 6.31
N LEU A 310 9.15 18.68 6.70
CA LEU A 310 10.08 18.04 5.77
C LEU A 310 9.42 16.84 5.08
N PRO A 311 9.87 16.48 3.88
CA PRO A 311 9.56 15.19 3.30
C PRO A 311 9.91 14.05 4.27
N ASP A 312 9.01 13.08 4.41
CA ASP A 312 9.15 11.96 5.30
C ASP A 312 9.92 10.77 4.68
N ILE A 313 10.01 9.67 5.41
CA ILE A 313 10.68 8.45 4.97
C ILE A 313 10.04 7.86 3.71
N GLN A 314 8.71 7.93 3.55
CA GLN A 314 8.04 7.37 2.37
C GLN A 314 8.37 8.18 1.12
N TYR A 315 8.38 9.50 1.26
CA TYR A 315 8.81 10.37 0.17
C TYR A 315 10.30 10.18 -0.16
N PHE A 316 11.17 9.98 0.84
CA PHE A 316 12.59 9.67 0.64
C PHE A 316 12.77 8.39 -0.19
N GLN A 317 12.06 7.32 0.14
CA GLN A 317 12.15 6.04 -0.57
C GLN A 317 11.72 6.16 -2.04
N GLU A 318 10.59 6.84 -2.30
CA GLU A 318 10.13 7.09 -3.67
C GLU A 318 11.10 7.99 -4.44
N TRP A 319 11.51 9.10 -3.84
CA TRP A 319 12.46 10.02 -4.44
C TRP A 319 13.75 9.29 -4.84
N LEU A 320 14.27 8.44 -3.96
CA LEU A 320 15.48 7.67 -4.21
C LEU A 320 15.32 6.68 -5.38
N SER A 321 14.17 6.02 -5.47
CA SER A 321 13.86 5.08 -6.55
C SER A 321 13.69 5.74 -7.93
N GLU A 322 13.34 7.03 -7.96
CA GLU A 322 13.17 7.82 -9.19
C GLU A 322 14.48 8.43 -9.70
N GLN A 323 15.57 8.38 -8.91
CA GLN A 323 16.85 8.97 -9.30
C GLN A 323 17.56 8.11 -10.34
N ASN A 324 17.91 8.73 -11.47
CA ASN A 324 18.66 8.10 -12.57
C ASN A 324 20.17 8.42 -12.54
N VAL A 325 20.68 8.89 -11.39
CA VAL A 325 22.10 9.21 -11.23
C VAL A 325 22.88 8.02 -10.67
N SER A 326 24.10 7.80 -11.15
CA SER A 326 24.91 6.65 -10.76
C SER A 326 25.28 6.65 -9.27
N LYS A 327 25.51 7.84 -8.69
CA LYS A 327 25.86 8.00 -7.27
C LYS A 327 25.20 9.23 -6.68
N ILE A 328 24.75 9.09 -5.42
CA ILE A 328 24.27 10.18 -4.55
C ILE A 328 25.05 10.12 -3.25
N TYR A 329 25.51 11.27 -2.78
CA TYR A 329 26.17 11.39 -1.49
C TYR A 329 25.16 11.84 -0.45
N MET A 330 24.95 11.02 0.57
CA MET A 330 24.00 11.30 1.64
C MET A 330 24.75 11.67 2.91
N THR A 331 24.23 12.66 3.61
CA THR A 331 24.69 13.04 4.94
C THR A 331 23.51 12.91 5.90
N ALA A 332 23.57 11.93 6.78
CA ALA A 332 22.59 11.78 7.84
C ALA A 332 23.01 12.58 9.08
N VAL A 333 22.07 13.27 9.69
CA VAL A 333 22.22 13.97 10.97
C VAL A 333 21.30 13.28 11.97
N VAL A 334 21.90 12.71 13.02
CA VAL A 334 21.17 12.01 14.08
C VAL A 334 21.39 12.75 15.39
N LEU A 335 20.31 13.30 15.95
CA LEU A 335 20.34 13.96 17.25
C LEU A 335 20.32 12.91 18.34
N PHE A 336 21.40 12.72 19.05
CA PHE A 336 21.39 11.79 20.17
C PHE A 336 20.96 12.49 21.46
N GLN A 337 20.61 11.72 22.50
CA GLN A 337 20.07 12.21 23.77
C GLN A 337 18.70 12.93 23.72
N LEU A 338 17.96 12.88 22.62
CA LEU A 338 16.60 13.45 22.54
C LEU A 338 15.69 12.95 23.68
N LYS A 339 15.82 11.65 24.06
CA LYS A 339 15.06 11.07 25.18
C LYS A 339 15.41 11.76 26.51
N ARG A 340 16.69 12.12 26.75
CA ARG A 340 17.12 12.85 27.92
C ARG A 340 16.59 14.28 27.93
N VAL A 341 16.61 14.96 26.78
CA VAL A 341 16.02 16.30 26.61
C VAL A 341 14.52 16.25 26.94
N ASN A 342 13.79 15.26 26.39
CA ASN A 342 12.37 15.08 26.69
C ASN A 342 12.09 14.81 28.19
N THR A 343 12.99 14.13 28.87
CA THR A 343 12.85 13.85 30.31
C THR A 343 13.09 15.10 31.16
N ILE A 344 14.03 15.96 30.78
CA ILE A 344 14.40 17.15 31.53
C ILE A 344 13.44 18.32 31.24
N TYR A 345 13.19 18.61 29.96
CA TYR A 345 12.45 19.79 29.50
C TYR A 345 11.04 19.50 29.03
N GLY A 346 10.64 18.23 28.94
CA GLY A 346 9.34 17.80 28.44
C GLY A 346 9.31 17.58 26.92
N THR A 347 8.32 16.80 26.45
CA THR A 347 8.18 16.42 25.04
C THR A 347 7.91 17.61 24.11
N SER A 348 7.25 18.66 24.61
CA SER A 348 6.99 19.89 23.84
C SER A 348 8.28 20.59 23.47
N PHE A 349 9.23 20.68 24.38
CA PHE A 349 10.55 21.26 24.14
C PHE A 349 11.36 20.42 23.14
N GLY A 350 11.38 19.10 23.26
CA GLY A 350 12.04 18.24 22.28
C GLY A 350 11.46 18.35 20.88
N ASN A 351 10.14 18.53 20.78
CA ASN A 351 9.49 18.81 19.50
C ASN A 351 9.89 20.16 18.90
N GLU A 352 9.98 21.20 19.75
CA GLU A 352 10.46 22.51 19.33
C GLU A 352 11.93 22.46 18.88
N MET A 353 12.77 21.73 19.61
CA MET A 353 14.16 21.47 19.23
C MET A 353 14.27 20.83 17.83
N LEU A 354 13.50 19.78 17.56
CA LEU A 354 13.49 19.12 16.24
C LEU A 354 13.10 20.09 15.12
N ARG A 355 12.08 20.91 15.34
CA ARG A 355 11.63 21.92 14.39
C ARG A 355 12.71 22.97 14.16
N LYS A 356 13.27 23.56 15.22
CA LYS A 356 14.31 24.57 15.15
C LYS A 356 15.58 24.06 14.50
N VAL A 357 16.05 22.88 14.86
CA VAL A 357 17.19 22.23 14.20
C VAL A 357 16.95 22.10 12.70
N SER A 358 15.74 21.69 12.29
CA SER A 358 15.43 21.60 10.85
C SER A 358 15.44 22.96 10.14
N GLU A 359 15.04 24.03 10.82
CA GLU A 359 15.12 25.42 10.33
C GLU A 359 16.57 25.87 10.20
N TYR A 360 17.39 25.69 11.25
CA TYR A 360 18.81 26.05 11.24
C TYR A 360 19.62 25.34 10.15
N ILE A 361 19.37 24.03 9.95
CA ILE A 361 20.00 23.29 8.85
C ILE A 361 19.66 23.91 7.52
N LYS A 362 18.37 24.25 7.26
CA LYS A 362 17.94 24.88 6.00
C LYS A 362 18.53 26.26 5.77
N GLU A 363 18.73 27.04 6.84
CA GLU A 363 19.24 28.41 6.75
C GLU A 363 20.75 28.47 6.56
N ARG A 364 21.49 27.55 7.17
CA ARG A 364 22.95 27.61 7.24
C ARG A 364 23.69 26.64 6.33
N VAL A 365 23.00 25.60 5.86
CA VAL A 365 23.61 24.55 5.04
C VAL A 365 22.98 24.55 3.66
N ASP A 366 23.81 24.62 2.63
CA ASP A 366 23.37 24.53 1.24
C ASP A 366 23.00 23.08 0.90
N VAL A 367 21.69 22.78 0.84
CA VAL A 367 21.17 21.42 0.66
C VAL A 367 20.31 21.29 -0.58
N ASN A 368 20.53 20.25 -1.38
CA ASN A 368 19.68 19.94 -2.52
C ASN A 368 18.31 19.40 -2.09
N GLN A 369 18.31 18.42 -1.21
CA GLN A 369 17.09 17.84 -0.62
C GLN A 369 17.38 17.49 0.84
N MET A 370 16.35 17.64 1.68
CA MET A 370 16.39 17.28 3.10
C MET A 370 15.13 16.53 3.47
N PHE A 371 15.30 15.40 4.15
CA PHE A 371 14.23 14.50 4.57
C PHE A 371 14.30 14.26 6.07
N ARG A 372 13.17 14.01 6.72
CA ARG A 372 13.10 13.45 8.06
C ARG A 372 12.73 11.99 7.98
N VAL A 373 13.71 11.10 8.18
CA VAL A 373 13.53 9.65 7.98
C VAL A 373 13.28 8.87 9.27
N GLY A 374 13.39 9.53 10.42
CA GLY A 374 13.17 8.94 11.74
C GLY A 374 12.81 9.98 12.79
N GLY A 375 12.56 9.55 14.03
CA GLY A 375 12.16 10.44 15.12
C GLY A 375 13.15 11.59 15.39
N ASN A 376 14.44 11.29 15.33
CA ASN A 376 15.56 12.22 15.57
C ASN A 376 16.56 12.24 14.41
N GLN A 377 16.19 11.78 13.23
CA GLN A 377 17.10 11.55 12.10
C GLN A 377 16.68 12.35 10.87
N PHE A 378 17.63 13.10 10.32
CA PHE A 378 17.52 13.85 9.07
C PHE A 378 18.50 13.29 8.05
N VAL A 379 18.12 13.26 6.77
CA VAL A 379 18.99 12.89 5.65
C VAL A 379 19.03 14.03 4.66
N LEU A 380 20.24 14.46 4.32
CA LEU A 380 20.53 15.51 3.35
C LEU A 380 21.26 14.86 2.16
N THR A 381 21.04 15.38 0.95
CA THR A 381 21.64 14.82 -0.27
C THR A 381 22.51 15.82 -1.00
N ALA A 382 23.58 15.31 -1.61
CA ALA A 382 24.47 16.03 -2.49
C ALA A 382 24.79 15.17 -3.73
N TYR A 383 25.10 15.82 -4.84
CA TYR A 383 25.43 15.11 -6.10
C TYR A 383 26.93 14.98 -6.33
N SER A 384 27.75 15.60 -5.47
CA SER A 384 29.21 15.45 -5.52
C SER A 384 29.81 15.24 -4.14
N LYS A 385 30.96 14.56 -4.10
CA LYS A 385 31.71 14.32 -2.87
C LYS A 385 32.21 15.63 -2.22
N SER A 386 32.50 16.64 -3.02
CA SER A 386 32.92 17.95 -2.54
C SER A 386 31.79 18.71 -1.84
N GLU A 387 30.59 18.69 -2.42
CA GLU A 387 29.39 19.24 -1.76
C GLU A 387 29.07 18.54 -0.45
N ALA A 388 29.09 17.19 -0.44
CA ALA A 388 28.86 16.42 0.78
C ALA A 388 29.85 16.77 1.91
N LYS A 389 31.14 16.89 1.59
CA LYS A 389 32.15 17.29 2.57
C LYS A 389 31.96 18.71 3.09
N ARG A 390 31.60 19.66 2.19
CA ARG A 390 31.27 21.02 2.60
C ARG A 390 30.07 21.03 3.56
N MET A 391 29.01 20.34 3.18
CA MET A 391 27.79 20.19 3.99
C MET A 391 28.09 19.59 5.38
N GLN A 392 28.93 18.54 5.46
CA GLN A 392 29.32 17.92 6.72
C GLN A 392 30.10 18.89 7.61
N LYS A 393 30.96 19.73 7.02
CA LYS A 393 31.71 20.76 7.75
C LYS A 393 30.78 21.84 8.30
N GLU A 394 29.86 22.35 7.46
CA GLU A 394 28.84 23.34 7.85
C GLU A 394 27.91 22.79 8.95
N LEU A 395 27.50 21.53 8.84
CA LEU A 395 26.73 20.86 9.89
C LEU A 395 27.51 20.72 11.19
N LYS A 396 28.81 20.37 11.13
CA LYS A 396 29.63 20.27 12.31
C LYS A 396 29.77 21.63 13.02
N GLU A 397 30.07 22.69 12.26
CA GLU A 397 30.15 24.07 12.79
C GLU A 397 28.81 24.47 13.40
N LEU A 398 27.68 24.15 12.81
CA LEU A 398 26.34 24.42 13.34
C LEU A 398 26.10 23.73 14.70
N PHE A 399 26.46 22.45 14.84
CA PHE A 399 26.20 21.66 16.04
C PHE A 399 27.28 21.81 17.12
N ASP A 400 28.42 22.41 16.80
CA ASP A 400 29.43 22.80 17.78
C ASP A 400 29.06 24.13 18.51
N GLU A 401 28.09 24.90 17.96
CA GLU A 401 27.51 26.09 18.58
C GLU A 401 26.31 25.74 19.48
N GLU A 402 26.02 26.64 20.45
CA GLU A 402 24.76 26.59 21.19
C GLU A 402 23.60 27.08 20.30
N LEU A 403 22.52 26.33 20.27
CA LEU A 403 21.33 26.66 19.49
C LEU A 403 20.24 27.26 20.37
N GLN A 404 19.57 28.31 19.86
CA GLN A 404 18.43 28.92 20.54
C GLN A 404 17.18 28.07 20.30
N ILE A 405 16.68 27.44 21.35
CA ILE A 405 15.44 26.63 21.31
C ILE A 405 14.44 27.25 22.28
N GLY A 406 13.43 27.94 21.74
CA GLY A 406 12.53 28.74 22.57
C GLY A 406 13.29 29.85 23.30
N GLU A 407 13.22 29.90 24.63
CA GLU A 407 13.93 30.85 25.48
C GLU A 407 15.33 30.38 25.94
N GLU A 408 15.68 29.10 25.67
CA GLU A 408 16.90 28.47 26.15
C GLU A 408 17.97 28.42 25.05
N GLN A 409 19.25 28.63 25.46
CA GLN A 409 20.41 28.31 24.61
C GLN A 409 20.98 26.97 25.08
N ILE A 410 20.98 25.99 24.19
CA ILE A 410 21.43 24.62 24.51
C ILE A 410 22.39 24.09 23.45
N HIS A 411 23.37 23.34 23.90
CA HIS A 411 24.19 22.53 23.02
C HIS A 411 23.41 21.26 22.60
N VAL A 412 23.25 21.06 21.28
CA VAL A 412 22.54 19.91 20.72
C VAL A 412 23.54 19.01 20.01
N PRO A 413 24.08 17.99 20.68
CA PRO A 413 25.08 17.13 20.06
C PRO A 413 24.48 16.27 18.98
N ALA A 414 25.16 16.12 17.83
CA ALA A 414 24.72 15.38 16.68
C ALA A 414 25.80 14.41 16.16
N ILE A 415 25.33 13.28 15.62
CA ILE A 415 26.16 12.38 14.83
C ILE A 415 25.90 12.66 13.36
N ILE A 416 26.95 13.01 12.63
CA ILE A 416 26.90 13.35 11.20
C ILE A 416 27.52 12.19 10.42
N CYS A 417 26.69 11.41 9.71
CA CYS A 417 27.13 10.23 8.97
C CYS A 417 27.12 10.50 7.47
N GLY A 418 28.27 10.35 6.81
CA GLY A 418 28.40 10.40 5.35
C GLY A 418 28.31 9.01 4.73
N VAL A 419 27.42 8.83 3.75
CA VAL A 419 27.20 7.55 3.05
C VAL A 419 27.13 7.79 1.55
N GLU A 420 27.74 6.91 0.75
CA GLU A 420 27.56 6.88 -0.70
C GLU A 420 26.43 5.91 -1.04
N TYR A 421 25.46 6.39 -1.84
CA TYR A 421 24.41 5.57 -2.43
C TYR A 421 24.76 5.29 -3.91
N GLU A 422 24.66 4.04 -4.33
CA GLU A 422 24.80 3.63 -5.72
C GLU A 422 23.43 3.25 -6.29
N HIS A 423 23.21 3.60 -7.55
CA HIS A 423 21.93 3.31 -8.21
C HIS A 423 21.58 1.82 -8.16
N GLY A 424 20.35 1.53 -7.72
CA GLY A 424 19.83 0.16 -7.57
C GLY A 424 19.97 -0.45 -6.18
N GLN A 425 20.61 0.24 -5.23
CA GLN A 425 20.58 -0.18 -3.83
C GLN A 425 19.18 0.08 -3.23
N GLU A 426 18.73 -0.82 -2.36
CA GLU A 426 17.48 -0.62 -1.62
C GLU A 426 17.65 0.47 -0.56
N SER A 427 16.68 1.37 -0.47
CA SER A 427 16.68 2.47 0.51
C SER A 427 16.79 2.00 1.96
N GLU A 428 16.20 0.84 2.28
CA GLU A 428 16.25 0.21 3.60
C GLU A 428 17.68 -0.21 3.99
N VAL A 429 18.48 -0.67 3.04
CA VAL A 429 19.88 -1.03 3.27
C VAL A 429 20.68 0.21 3.62
N VAL A 430 20.45 1.32 2.91
CA VAL A 430 21.15 2.60 3.18
C VAL A 430 20.79 3.13 4.56
N LEU A 431 19.51 3.13 4.93
CA LEU A 431 19.06 3.58 6.26
C LEU A 431 19.61 2.68 7.36
N SER A 432 19.60 1.37 7.18
CA SER A 432 20.21 0.43 8.14
C SER A 432 21.71 0.62 8.28
N TYR A 433 22.40 0.98 7.18
CA TYR A 433 23.83 1.30 7.26
C TYR A 433 24.10 2.60 8.01
N ILE A 434 23.26 3.62 7.87
CA ILE A 434 23.32 4.84 8.66
C ILE A 434 23.12 4.54 10.15
N GLU A 435 22.15 3.68 10.49
CA GLU A 435 21.93 3.23 11.88
C GLU A 435 23.15 2.51 12.45
N TYR A 436 23.76 1.62 11.66
CA TYR A 436 25.00 0.94 12.05
C TYR A 436 26.13 1.93 12.34
N LEU A 437 26.40 2.89 11.44
CA LEU A 437 27.41 3.93 11.64
C LEU A 437 27.13 4.78 12.87
N THR A 438 25.87 5.13 13.08
CA THR A 438 25.43 5.89 14.26
C THR A 438 25.71 5.13 15.55
N ALA A 439 25.41 3.81 15.58
CA ALA A 439 25.66 2.98 16.76
C ALA A 439 27.14 2.85 17.10
N GLN A 440 28.03 2.89 16.10
CA GLN A 440 29.47 2.91 16.31
C GLN A 440 29.97 4.23 16.93
N ALA A 441 29.27 5.34 16.64
CA ALA A 441 29.68 6.70 17.05
C ALA A 441 29.22 7.11 18.46
N VAL A 442 28.21 6.45 19.05
CA VAL A 442 27.54 6.88 20.32
C VAL A 442 28.44 6.91 21.54
N LYS A 443 29.69 6.47 21.48
CA LYS A 443 30.60 6.38 22.62
C LYS A 443 31.19 7.72 23.13
N SER A 444 31.02 8.83 22.38
CA SER A 444 31.49 10.17 22.79
C SER A 444 30.33 11.14 22.94
N GLY A 445 30.38 12.05 23.88
CA GLY A 445 29.33 13.03 24.19
C GLY A 445 29.30 14.25 23.26
N ASP A 446 30.24 14.34 22.31
CA ASP A 446 30.44 15.50 21.42
C ASP A 446 29.88 15.24 20.01
N THR A 447 29.76 16.31 19.20
CA THR A 447 29.37 16.21 17.79
C THR A 447 30.45 15.49 16.98
N ILE A 448 30.07 14.36 16.35
CA ILE A 448 30.96 13.48 15.61
C ILE A 448 30.61 13.44 14.15
N VAL A 449 31.62 13.48 13.28
CA VAL A 449 31.50 13.21 11.85
C VAL A 449 32.11 11.85 11.54
N ILE A 450 31.28 10.92 11.02
CA ILE A 450 31.72 9.59 10.62
C ILE A 450 31.48 9.40 9.12
N GLN A 451 32.41 8.73 8.44
CA GLN A 451 32.29 8.42 7.02
C GLN A 451 32.15 6.92 6.82
N GLY A 452 31.13 6.53 6.08
CA GLY A 452 31.05 5.17 5.56
C GLY A 452 32.24 4.90 4.63
N ASN A 453 32.94 3.81 4.87
CA ASN A 453 34.06 3.31 4.07
C ASN A 453 33.93 1.80 3.87
N GLN A 454 34.87 1.17 3.17
CA GLN A 454 34.83 -0.26 2.89
C GLN A 454 34.88 -1.08 4.20
N GLU A 455 35.70 -0.71 5.16
CA GLU A 455 35.81 -1.42 6.43
C GLU A 455 34.50 -1.39 7.23
N THR A 456 33.87 -0.21 7.34
CA THR A 456 32.56 -0.09 8.03
C THR A 456 31.44 -0.80 7.25
N MET A 457 31.52 -0.86 5.92
CA MET A 457 30.58 -1.61 5.10
C MET A 457 30.74 -3.12 5.30
N ASP A 458 31.97 -3.61 5.35
CA ASP A 458 32.26 -5.02 5.62
C ASP A 458 31.78 -5.42 7.04
N GLY A 459 31.98 -4.54 8.03
CA GLY A 459 31.43 -4.72 9.38
C GLY A 459 29.89 -4.75 9.40
N PHE A 460 29.25 -3.87 8.66
CA PHE A 460 27.79 -3.86 8.52
C PHE A 460 27.28 -5.15 7.88
N GLN A 461 27.90 -5.59 6.80
CA GLN A 461 27.52 -6.85 6.12
C GLN A 461 27.72 -8.05 7.02
N TYR A 462 28.81 -8.07 7.80
CA TYR A 462 29.08 -9.09 8.80
C TYR A 462 27.96 -9.18 9.85
N GLU A 463 27.54 -8.04 10.44
CA GLU A 463 26.46 -8.01 11.42
C GLU A 463 25.12 -8.44 10.80
N LYS A 464 24.80 -8.00 9.58
CA LYS A 464 23.58 -8.41 8.85
C LYS A 464 23.53 -9.90 8.56
N GLU A 465 24.66 -10.51 8.22
CA GLU A 465 24.74 -11.95 7.99
C GLU A 465 24.52 -12.74 9.29
N ILE A 466 25.06 -12.25 10.42
CA ILE A 466 24.81 -12.84 11.73
C ILE A 466 23.33 -12.65 12.13
N GLU A 467 22.76 -11.47 11.92
CA GLU A 467 21.34 -11.19 12.20
C GLU A 467 20.43 -12.17 11.45
N SER A 468 20.72 -12.44 10.18
CA SER A 468 19.95 -13.37 9.36
C SER A 468 20.14 -14.84 9.79
N PHE A 469 21.32 -15.19 10.32
CA PHE A 469 21.66 -16.52 10.78
C PHE A 469 21.09 -16.86 12.16
N LEU A 470 20.95 -15.88 13.02
CA LEU A 470 20.58 -16.05 14.44
C LEU A 470 19.25 -16.81 14.65
N PRO A 471 18.15 -16.55 13.90
CA PRO A 471 16.92 -17.33 14.02
C PRO A 471 17.10 -18.82 13.71
N LYS A 472 17.95 -19.14 12.76
CA LYS A 472 18.31 -20.53 12.42
C LYS A 472 19.12 -21.16 13.54
N ALA A 473 20.13 -20.46 14.03
CA ALA A 473 21.00 -20.93 15.13
C ALA A 473 20.20 -21.24 16.40
N ILE A 474 19.18 -20.44 16.72
CA ILE A 474 18.28 -20.69 17.86
C ILE A 474 17.40 -21.93 17.63
N ARG A 475 16.79 -22.06 16.43
CA ARG A 475 15.91 -23.21 16.14
C ARG A 475 16.65 -24.53 16.09
N GLU A 476 17.87 -24.54 15.53
CA GLU A 476 18.68 -25.74 15.35
C GLU A 476 19.64 -26.01 16.53
N ASP A 477 19.56 -25.19 17.58
CA ASP A 477 20.38 -25.28 18.79
C ASP A 477 21.89 -25.33 18.49
N LEU A 478 22.36 -24.37 17.65
CA LEU A 478 23.77 -24.29 17.22
C LEU A 478 24.69 -23.56 18.20
N PHE A 479 24.18 -23.19 19.37
CA PHE A 479 24.96 -22.54 20.43
C PHE A 479 25.70 -23.58 21.28
N GLU A 480 26.83 -23.17 21.77
CA GLU A 480 27.62 -23.89 22.75
C GLU A 480 27.65 -23.14 24.07
N VAL A 481 27.74 -23.82 25.20
CA VAL A 481 27.97 -23.23 26.52
C VAL A 481 29.33 -23.61 27.00
N TYR A 482 30.17 -22.63 27.23
CA TYR A 482 31.49 -22.81 27.81
C TYR A 482 31.44 -22.44 29.30
N TYR A 483 32.25 -23.09 30.12
CA TYR A 483 32.28 -22.88 31.55
C TYR A 483 33.64 -22.32 31.96
N GLN A 484 33.66 -21.13 32.54
CA GLN A 484 34.86 -20.52 33.11
C GLN A 484 34.87 -20.76 34.63
N PRO A 485 35.89 -21.49 35.16
CA PRO A 485 35.93 -21.77 36.56
C PRO A 485 36.41 -20.57 37.39
N ILE A 486 35.80 -20.35 38.57
CA ILE A 486 36.10 -19.32 39.51
C ILE A 486 36.83 -19.92 40.71
N TYR A 487 38.07 -19.49 40.96
CA TYR A 487 38.94 -19.98 41.98
C TYR A 487 38.83 -19.21 43.30
N SER A 488 38.67 -19.88 44.43
CA SER A 488 38.63 -19.22 45.74
C SER A 488 40.04 -19.19 46.37
N LEU A 489 40.54 -18.01 46.68
CA LEU A 489 41.80 -17.82 47.38
C LEU A 489 41.76 -18.39 48.82
N GLU A 490 40.59 -18.28 49.48
CA GLU A 490 40.39 -18.81 50.83
C GLU A 490 40.36 -20.33 50.86
N ARG A 491 39.61 -20.95 49.89
CA ARG A 491 39.41 -22.42 49.88
C ARG A 491 40.45 -23.14 49.07
N GLN A 492 41.32 -22.44 48.37
CA GLN A 492 42.38 -22.97 47.50
C GLN A 492 41.87 -24.02 46.49
N ARG A 493 40.68 -23.76 45.93
CA ARG A 493 40.04 -24.64 44.95
C ARG A 493 39.03 -23.85 44.10
N PHE A 494 38.63 -24.46 42.98
CA PHE A 494 37.50 -23.94 42.19
C PHE A 494 36.20 -24.09 42.96
N VAL A 495 35.41 -23.02 43.02
CA VAL A 495 34.20 -22.95 43.83
C VAL A 495 32.94 -22.61 43.02
N ALA A 496 33.07 -22.06 41.83
CA ALA A 496 31.93 -21.70 40.99
C ALA A 496 32.30 -21.81 39.50
N LEU A 497 31.31 -21.78 38.66
CA LEU A 497 31.46 -21.72 37.20
C LEU A 497 30.66 -20.55 36.68
N GLU A 498 31.22 -19.82 35.73
CA GLU A 498 30.48 -18.85 34.91
C GLU A 498 30.15 -19.51 33.55
N ALA A 499 28.87 -19.49 33.18
CA ALA A 499 28.41 -20.07 31.94
C ALA A 499 28.39 -19.00 30.83
N LEU A 500 29.21 -19.24 29.83
CA LEU A 500 29.47 -18.29 28.75
C LEU A 500 28.99 -18.87 27.41
N SER A 501 28.13 -18.14 26.77
CA SER A 501 27.55 -18.49 25.45
C SER A 501 28.58 -18.36 24.33
N ARG A 502 28.57 -19.33 23.42
CA ARG A 502 29.39 -19.30 22.21
C ARG A 502 28.53 -19.64 21.00
N LEU A 503 28.76 -18.92 19.90
CA LEU A 503 28.09 -19.16 18.63
C LEU A 503 29.13 -19.39 17.54
N ARG A 504 29.02 -20.49 16.81
CA ARG A 504 29.88 -20.78 15.67
C ARG A 504 29.12 -20.59 14.37
N HIS A 505 29.60 -19.68 13.54
CA HIS A 505 29.07 -19.45 12.20
C HIS A 505 29.87 -20.24 11.17
N PRO A 506 29.20 -20.86 10.15
CA PRO A 506 29.92 -21.70 9.15
C PRO A 506 31.01 -20.93 8.37
N LYS A 507 30.79 -19.64 8.09
CA LYS A 507 31.70 -18.80 7.30
C LYS A 507 32.72 -18.04 8.17
N PHE A 508 32.26 -17.52 9.33
CA PHE A 508 33.07 -16.61 10.15
C PHE A 508 33.73 -17.28 11.36
N GLY A 509 33.47 -18.57 11.58
CA GLY A 509 33.98 -19.27 12.76
C GLY A 509 33.28 -18.85 14.04
N MET A 510 34.04 -18.63 15.13
CA MET A 510 33.50 -18.21 16.43
C MET A 510 33.09 -16.74 16.40
N ILE A 511 31.79 -16.48 16.65
CA ILE A 511 31.26 -15.12 16.75
C ILE A 511 31.44 -14.60 18.17
N PRO A 512 31.95 -13.37 18.35
CA PRO A 512 32.06 -12.73 19.66
C PRO A 512 30.69 -12.60 20.35
N PRO A 513 30.59 -12.86 21.66
CA PRO A 513 29.33 -12.78 22.39
C PRO A 513 28.66 -11.42 22.35
N ASP A 514 29.42 -10.35 22.44
CA ASP A 514 28.98 -8.96 22.39
C ASP A 514 28.23 -8.64 21.06
N VAL A 515 28.64 -9.26 19.95
CA VAL A 515 28.00 -9.10 18.65
C VAL A 515 26.64 -9.81 18.61
N PHE A 516 26.59 -11.13 18.86
CA PHE A 516 25.34 -11.87 18.69
C PHE A 516 24.34 -11.59 19.83
N ILE A 517 24.78 -11.25 21.05
CA ILE A 517 23.89 -10.86 22.15
C ILE A 517 23.23 -9.53 21.82
N ARG A 518 23.98 -8.50 21.39
CA ARG A 518 23.45 -7.22 20.96
C ARG A 518 22.43 -7.36 19.81
N ILE A 519 22.73 -8.20 18.81
CA ILE A 519 21.79 -8.50 17.72
C ILE A 519 20.55 -9.19 18.27
N ALA A 520 20.69 -10.16 19.20
CA ALA A 520 19.55 -10.85 19.80
C ALA A 520 18.65 -9.92 20.62
N GLU A 521 19.23 -8.93 21.31
CA GLU A 521 18.51 -7.87 22.03
C GLU A 521 17.72 -6.99 21.06
N ASN A 522 18.37 -6.44 20.05
CA ASN A 522 17.77 -5.54 19.07
C ASN A 522 16.64 -6.22 18.25
N THR A 523 16.78 -7.51 17.98
CA THR A 523 15.79 -8.30 17.25
C THR A 523 14.75 -9.00 18.13
N GLY A 524 14.82 -8.80 19.48
CA GLY A 524 13.89 -9.41 20.44
C GLY A 524 14.08 -10.92 20.64
N GLN A 525 15.17 -11.52 20.11
CA GLN A 525 15.43 -12.96 20.18
C GLN A 525 16.16 -13.38 21.46
N ILE A 526 16.64 -12.43 22.27
CA ILE A 526 17.42 -12.67 23.47
C ILE A 526 16.72 -13.62 24.46
N ASN A 527 15.41 -13.53 24.61
CA ASN A 527 14.65 -14.41 25.51
C ASN A 527 14.68 -15.87 25.06
N ALA A 528 14.57 -16.13 23.73
CA ALA A 528 14.63 -17.46 23.18
C ALA A 528 16.02 -18.05 23.31
N LEU A 529 17.05 -17.26 22.98
CA LEU A 529 18.46 -17.62 23.11
C LEU A 529 18.80 -18.01 24.55
N SER A 530 18.48 -17.13 25.52
CA SER A 530 18.83 -17.37 26.91
C SER A 530 18.09 -18.56 27.52
N SER A 531 16.82 -18.76 27.16
CA SER A 531 16.05 -19.95 27.59
C SER A 531 16.69 -21.25 27.07
N LEU A 532 17.16 -21.24 25.83
CA LEU A 532 17.88 -22.37 25.24
C LEU A 532 19.16 -22.69 26.01
N GLN A 533 19.97 -21.69 26.25
CA GLN A 533 21.25 -21.79 26.95
C GLN A 533 21.06 -22.19 28.41
N PHE A 534 20.12 -21.58 29.10
CA PHE A 534 19.82 -21.93 30.49
C PHE A 534 19.35 -23.37 30.63
N ARG A 535 18.56 -23.87 29.68
CA ARG A 535 18.15 -25.28 29.62
C ARG A 535 19.37 -26.21 29.42
N ARG A 536 20.35 -25.79 28.61
CA ARG A 536 21.61 -26.58 28.47
C ARG A 536 22.40 -26.58 29.76
N ILE A 537 22.50 -25.49 30.47
CA ILE A 537 23.17 -25.40 31.77
C ILE A 537 22.49 -26.35 32.77
N CYS A 538 21.16 -26.30 32.86
CA CYS A 538 20.40 -27.20 33.74
C CYS A 538 20.65 -28.70 33.39
N ARG A 539 20.63 -29.05 32.11
CA ARG A 539 20.89 -30.40 31.63
C ARG A 539 22.32 -30.86 31.99
N PHE A 540 23.32 -30.01 31.77
CA PHE A 540 24.71 -30.27 32.10
C PHE A 540 24.88 -30.46 33.61
N MET A 541 24.33 -29.60 34.44
CA MET A 541 24.42 -29.72 35.90
C MET A 541 23.68 -30.94 36.44
N LYS A 542 22.60 -31.39 35.79
CA LYS A 542 21.92 -32.65 36.14
C LYS A 542 22.79 -33.87 35.81
N ALA A 543 23.50 -33.85 34.68
CA ALA A 543 24.36 -34.93 34.22
C ALA A 543 25.66 -35.07 35.06
N HIS A 544 26.10 -34.00 35.75
CA HIS A 544 27.36 -33.94 36.52
C HIS A 544 27.10 -33.63 37.99
N PRO A 545 26.57 -34.58 38.80
CA PRO A 545 26.32 -34.38 40.21
C PRO A 545 27.61 -34.14 41.01
N GLU A 546 28.75 -34.70 40.57
CA GLU A 546 30.08 -34.51 41.17
C GLU A 546 30.56 -33.05 41.15
N LEU A 547 30.15 -32.25 40.14
CA LEU A 547 30.43 -30.83 40.10
C LEU A 547 29.57 -30.09 41.10
N ARG A 548 28.30 -30.47 41.26
CA ARG A 548 27.41 -29.80 42.23
C ARG A 548 27.84 -30.02 43.69
N GLU A 549 28.45 -31.18 43.98
CA GLU A 549 29.00 -31.43 45.30
C GLU A 549 30.26 -30.61 45.64
N LYS A 550 31.03 -30.26 44.60
CA LYS A 550 32.28 -29.51 44.74
C LYS A 550 32.16 -28.02 44.61
N LEU A 551 31.17 -27.55 43.85
CA LEU A 551 30.93 -26.15 43.54
C LEU A 551 29.84 -25.59 44.43
N LEU A 552 29.90 -24.25 44.68
CA LEU A 552 28.92 -23.49 45.42
C LEU A 552 27.81 -22.97 44.53
N SER A 553 28.14 -22.62 43.28
CA SER A 553 27.18 -22.03 42.35
C SER A 553 27.61 -22.12 40.88
N VAL A 554 26.63 -22.00 39.98
CA VAL A 554 26.82 -21.68 38.57
C VAL A 554 26.19 -20.33 38.29
N LYS A 555 26.89 -19.51 37.52
CA LYS A 555 26.50 -18.14 37.19
C LYS A 555 26.06 -18.03 35.75
N PHE A 556 25.05 -17.17 35.51
CA PHE A 556 24.46 -16.97 34.20
C PHE A 556 24.12 -15.49 33.97
N ASN A 557 24.63 -14.94 32.87
CA ASN A 557 24.44 -13.54 32.51
C ASN A 557 23.01 -13.25 32.02
N LEU A 558 22.40 -12.17 32.49
CA LEU A 558 21.06 -11.70 32.11
C LEU A 558 21.12 -10.36 31.37
N SER A 559 20.38 -10.28 30.26
CA SER A 559 20.16 -9.05 29.53
C SER A 559 19.02 -8.21 30.13
N PRO A 560 19.05 -6.87 30.02
CA PRO A 560 17.97 -5.97 30.43
C PRO A 560 16.59 -6.36 29.89
N ALA A 561 16.51 -6.80 28.63
CA ALA A 561 15.26 -7.17 27.97
C ALA A 561 14.54 -8.34 28.65
N GLN A 562 15.21 -9.11 29.49
CA GLN A 562 14.69 -10.31 30.11
C GLN A 562 13.90 -10.02 31.38
N PHE A 563 14.36 -9.13 32.24
CA PHE A 563 13.62 -8.78 33.45
C PHE A 563 12.45 -7.81 33.19
N LEU A 564 12.42 -7.15 32.03
CA LEU A 564 11.25 -6.40 31.56
C LEU A 564 10.07 -7.31 31.18
N LYS A 565 10.34 -8.58 30.88
CA LYS A 565 9.31 -9.55 30.51
C LYS A 565 8.66 -10.15 31.77
N LYS A 566 7.37 -9.87 31.98
CA LYS A 566 6.60 -10.44 33.09
C LYS A 566 6.68 -11.97 33.09
N GLY A 567 6.96 -12.59 34.25
CA GLY A 567 7.02 -14.02 34.42
C GLY A 567 8.30 -14.69 33.92
N TYR A 568 9.31 -13.92 33.48
CA TYR A 568 10.58 -14.50 33.04
C TYR A 568 11.30 -15.21 34.18
N CYS A 569 11.37 -14.59 35.37
CA CYS A 569 11.92 -15.22 36.58
C CYS A 569 11.27 -16.58 36.85
N HIS A 570 9.94 -16.63 36.86
CA HIS A 570 9.20 -17.90 37.08
C HIS A 570 9.53 -18.96 36.02
N SER A 571 9.78 -18.55 34.75
CA SER A 571 10.17 -19.51 33.71
C SER A 571 11.55 -20.12 33.94
N LEU A 572 12.50 -19.34 34.47
CA LEU A 572 13.83 -19.87 34.85
C LEU A 572 13.73 -20.81 36.05
N ILE A 573 12.98 -20.45 37.09
CA ILE A 573 12.74 -21.27 38.27
C ILE A 573 12.07 -22.59 37.87
N ALA A 574 11.05 -22.54 37.01
CA ALA A 574 10.38 -23.74 36.49
C ALA A 574 11.35 -24.67 35.75
N MET A 575 12.30 -24.11 34.97
CA MET A 575 13.33 -24.91 34.32
C MET A 575 14.26 -25.59 35.34
N ILE A 576 14.68 -24.90 36.40
CA ILE A 576 15.51 -25.49 37.45
C ILE A 576 14.79 -26.65 38.09
N HIS A 577 13.51 -26.52 38.42
CA HIS A 577 12.69 -27.61 39.00
C HIS A 577 12.44 -28.74 38.03
N GLU A 578 12.27 -28.48 36.73
CA GLU A 578 12.14 -29.52 35.66
C GLU A 578 13.32 -30.49 35.68
N TYR A 579 14.52 -30.01 36.05
CA TYR A 579 15.75 -30.80 36.11
C TYR A 579 16.08 -31.29 37.51
N ASP A 580 15.22 -31.14 38.52
CA ASP A 580 15.43 -31.50 39.94
C ASP A 580 16.73 -30.92 40.53
N LEU A 581 17.02 -29.65 40.20
CA LEU A 581 18.22 -28.95 40.67
C LEU A 581 17.90 -28.03 41.84
N PRO A 582 18.85 -27.81 42.80
CA PRO A 582 18.66 -26.87 43.88
C PRO A 582 18.70 -25.44 43.34
N VAL A 583 17.63 -24.69 43.57
CA VAL A 583 17.50 -23.29 43.06
C VAL A 583 18.62 -22.39 43.55
N SER A 584 19.07 -22.57 44.83
CA SER A 584 20.17 -21.79 45.43
C SER A 584 21.55 -22.05 44.83
N PHE A 585 21.68 -23.04 43.95
CA PHE A 585 22.90 -23.30 43.21
C PHE A 585 23.11 -22.35 42.04
N PHE A 586 22.05 -21.65 41.59
CA PHE A 586 22.11 -20.71 40.48
C PHE A 586 22.29 -19.28 40.98
N GLN A 587 23.15 -18.53 40.29
CA GLN A 587 23.32 -17.10 40.47
C GLN A 587 23.20 -16.39 39.13
N PHE A 588 22.47 -15.26 39.11
CA PHE A 588 22.31 -14.47 37.90
C PHE A 588 23.19 -13.23 37.96
N GLU A 589 23.74 -12.82 36.83
CA GLU A 589 24.64 -11.69 36.69
C GLU A 589 23.97 -10.57 35.88
N ILE A 590 24.08 -9.34 36.36
CA ILE A 590 23.69 -8.12 35.64
C ILE A 590 24.85 -7.12 35.68
N THR A 591 25.04 -6.40 34.57
CA THR A 591 26.13 -5.38 34.48
C THR A 591 25.79 -4.15 35.30
N GLU A 592 26.84 -3.36 35.62
CA GLU A 592 26.73 -2.09 36.34
C GLU A 592 25.79 -1.10 35.66
N THR A 593 25.86 -0.98 34.32
CA THR A 593 24.99 -0.10 33.53
C THR A 593 23.51 -0.45 33.74
N VAL A 594 23.17 -1.73 33.73
CA VAL A 594 21.81 -2.23 33.99
C VAL A 594 21.34 -1.90 35.39
N ALA A 595 22.21 -2.06 36.36
CA ALA A 595 21.89 -1.77 37.76
C ALA A 595 21.68 -0.25 38.02
N THR A 596 22.38 0.63 37.27
CA THR A 596 22.24 2.09 37.39
C THR A 596 20.98 2.64 36.71
N GLU A 597 20.47 1.99 35.67
CA GLU A 597 19.18 2.30 35.04
C GLU A 597 17.99 1.78 35.88
N TYR A 598 18.13 1.77 37.21
CA TYR A 598 17.16 1.26 38.18
C TYR A 598 15.72 1.70 37.87
N ASN A 599 14.87 0.71 37.67
CA ASN A 599 13.45 0.88 37.47
C ASN A 599 12.64 -0.08 38.36
N GLU A 600 11.32 0.12 38.44
CA GLU A 600 10.43 -0.73 39.23
C GLU A 600 10.43 -2.19 38.78
N GLU A 601 10.67 -2.44 37.49
CA GLU A 601 10.71 -3.78 36.91
C GLU A 601 11.91 -4.57 37.42
N LEU A 602 13.11 -3.97 37.41
CA LEU A 602 14.32 -4.59 37.98
C LEU A 602 14.14 -4.90 39.48
N TYR A 603 13.57 -3.96 40.25
CA TYR A 603 13.33 -4.17 41.67
C TYR A 603 12.37 -5.33 41.93
N ARG A 604 11.32 -5.45 41.13
CA ARG A 604 10.37 -6.56 41.21
C ARG A 604 11.04 -7.90 40.89
N PHE A 605 11.84 -7.94 39.83
CA PHE A 605 12.61 -9.12 39.43
C PHE A 605 13.57 -9.56 40.52
N VAL A 606 14.31 -8.62 41.13
CA VAL A 606 15.22 -8.91 42.25
C VAL A 606 14.50 -9.47 43.47
N LYS A 607 13.31 -8.95 43.79
CA LYS A 607 12.48 -9.51 44.88
C LYS A 607 11.99 -10.93 44.62
N GLU A 608 11.65 -11.23 43.36
CA GLU A 608 11.28 -12.59 42.95
C GLU A 608 12.46 -13.56 43.11
N LEU A 609 13.69 -13.15 42.71
CA LEU A 609 14.87 -13.97 42.88
C LEU A 609 15.18 -14.23 44.39
N GLN A 610 15.07 -13.20 45.23
CA GLN A 610 15.30 -13.34 46.67
C GLN A 610 14.32 -14.28 47.35
N ALA A 611 13.04 -14.23 46.96
CA ALA A 611 12.00 -15.12 47.49
C ALA A 611 12.37 -16.60 47.26
N GLU A 612 13.01 -16.88 46.13
CA GLU A 612 13.46 -18.23 45.75
C GLU A 612 14.90 -18.55 46.15
N ARG A 613 15.57 -17.65 46.88
CA ARG A 613 16.96 -17.78 47.33
C ARG A 613 17.97 -17.91 46.18
N ILE A 614 17.71 -17.27 45.05
CA ILE A 614 18.62 -17.16 43.94
C ILE A 614 19.52 -15.93 44.17
N GLY A 615 20.83 -16.11 44.08
CA GLY A 615 21.80 -15.02 44.20
C GLY A 615 21.82 -14.13 42.97
N LEU A 616 21.88 -12.81 43.18
CA LEU A 616 22.17 -11.83 42.14
C LEU A 616 23.60 -11.33 42.27
N CYS A 617 24.34 -11.29 41.17
CA CYS A 617 25.71 -10.76 41.12
C CYS A 617 25.75 -9.48 40.29
N LEU A 618 26.52 -8.51 40.75
CA LEU A 618 26.87 -7.33 39.97
C LEU A 618 28.11 -7.61 39.13
N ASP A 619 28.04 -7.46 37.86
CA ASP A 619 29.12 -7.66 36.90
C ASP A 619 29.72 -6.33 36.41
N ASP A 620 30.99 -6.36 35.98
CA ASP A 620 31.75 -5.23 35.42
C ASP A 620 31.84 -4.02 36.39
N PHE A 621 31.84 -4.23 37.71
CA PHE A 621 31.88 -3.11 38.67
C PHE A 621 33.15 -2.32 38.55
N GLY A 622 33.01 -1.01 38.29
CA GLY A 622 34.11 -0.06 38.12
C GLY A 622 34.55 0.17 36.69
N SER A 623 33.89 -0.47 35.70
CA SER A 623 34.15 -0.21 34.28
C SER A 623 33.51 1.09 33.77
N GLY A 624 32.52 1.66 34.50
CA GLY A 624 31.73 2.82 34.12
C GLY A 624 31.61 3.88 35.22
N TYR A 625 30.46 4.53 35.26
CA TYR A 625 30.14 5.53 36.30
C TYR A 625 29.51 4.82 37.51
N ALA A 626 30.33 4.09 38.27
CA ALA A 626 29.87 3.36 39.45
C ALA A 626 29.14 4.30 40.46
N ASN A 627 27.82 4.16 40.52
CA ASN A 627 27.05 4.79 41.58
C ASN A 627 26.98 3.85 42.79
N LEU A 628 27.85 4.05 43.74
CA LEU A 628 27.92 3.27 44.98
C LEU A 628 26.53 3.13 45.65
N ASN A 629 25.67 4.16 45.51
CA ASN A 629 24.28 4.12 46.01
C ASN A 629 23.43 3.02 45.36
N THR A 630 23.71 2.66 44.12
CA THR A 630 22.95 1.59 43.44
C THR A 630 23.35 0.22 43.99
N VAL A 631 24.64 0.01 44.21
CA VAL A 631 25.17 -1.22 44.85
C VAL A 631 24.53 -1.41 46.24
N LEU A 632 24.40 -0.32 47.02
CA LEU A 632 23.83 -0.37 48.36
C LEU A 632 22.31 -0.58 48.38
N LYS A 633 21.58 -0.29 47.30
CA LYS A 633 20.11 -0.43 47.24
C LYS A 633 19.64 -1.82 46.81
N LEU A 634 20.44 -2.52 46.03
CA LEU A 634 20.10 -3.86 45.53
C LEU A 634 20.84 -4.94 46.36
N PRO A 635 20.18 -6.02 46.70
CA PRO A 635 20.72 -7.07 47.56
C PRO A 635 21.56 -8.07 46.75
N PHE A 636 22.72 -7.64 46.30
CA PHE A 636 23.69 -8.48 45.61
C PHE A 636 24.29 -9.53 46.55
N ALA A 637 24.42 -10.76 46.02
CA ALA A 637 25.14 -11.83 46.72
C ALA A 637 26.66 -11.72 46.48
N CYS A 638 27.03 -11.17 45.29
CA CYS A 638 28.44 -10.96 44.97
C CYS A 638 28.61 -9.73 44.03
N VAL A 639 29.85 -9.19 44.04
CA VAL A 639 30.28 -8.12 43.15
C VAL A 639 31.54 -8.60 42.43
N LYS A 640 31.53 -8.54 41.08
CA LYS A 640 32.66 -8.85 40.22
C LYS A 640 33.37 -7.53 39.91
N MET A 641 34.63 -7.42 40.34
CA MET A 641 35.48 -6.23 40.16
C MET A 641 36.10 -6.28 38.77
N ASP A 642 35.80 -5.31 37.94
CA ASP A 642 36.25 -5.29 36.53
C ASP A 642 37.79 -5.23 36.43
N ARG A 643 38.35 -5.80 35.38
CA ARG A 643 39.78 -5.82 35.06
C ARG A 643 40.41 -4.43 35.06
N SER A 644 39.69 -3.38 34.64
CA SER A 644 40.22 -1.99 34.61
C SER A 644 40.64 -1.49 35.98
N LEU A 645 40.01 -1.99 37.05
CA LEU A 645 40.40 -1.65 38.43
C LEU A 645 41.68 -2.35 38.88
N LEU A 646 42.06 -3.47 38.23
CA LEU A 646 43.31 -4.18 38.50
C LEU A 646 44.49 -3.60 37.72
N GLN A 647 44.25 -2.86 36.64
CA GLN A 647 45.31 -2.27 35.84
C GLN A 647 46.12 -1.28 36.68
N GLY A 648 47.41 -1.51 36.76
CA GLY A 648 48.33 -0.68 37.56
C GLY A 648 48.42 -1.03 39.03
N ILE A 649 47.73 -2.08 39.54
CA ILE A 649 47.81 -2.46 40.95
C ILE A 649 49.23 -2.89 41.38
N MET A 650 50.01 -3.42 40.41
CA MET A 650 51.41 -3.85 40.61
C MET A 650 52.39 -2.71 40.44
N GLU A 651 51.99 -1.60 39.77
CA GLU A 651 52.89 -0.52 39.38
C GLU A 651 52.67 0.76 40.20
N ASP A 652 51.45 1.01 40.73
CA ASP A 652 51.10 2.21 41.48
C ASP A 652 50.47 1.87 42.84
N GLU A 653 51.17 2.21 43.88
CA GLU A 653 50.73 2.02 45.30
C GLU A 653 49.41 2.76 45.61
N LYS A 654 49.12 3.88 44.91
CA LYS A 654 47.85 4.58 45.10
C LYS A 654 46.68 3.76 44.51
N VAL A 655 46.86 3.12 43.33
CA VAL A 655 45.87 2.24 42.73
C VAL A 655 45.65 1.01 43.62
N ALA A 656 46.71 0.38 44.12
CA ALA A 656 46.65 -0.74 45.05
C ALA A 656 45.87 -0.39 46.32
N ARG A 657 46.15 0.79 46.89
CA ARG A 657 45.50 1.30 48.11
C ARG A 657 44.00 1.58 47.83
N PHE A 658 43.69 2.21 46.71
CA PHE A 658 42.28 2.47 46.30
C PHE A 658 41.51 1.17 46.16
N TYR A 659 42.04 0.22 45.41
CA TYR A 659 41.43 -1.09 45.22
C TYR A 659 41.19 -1.82 46.55
N ARG A 660 42.18 -1.85 47.43
CA ARG A 660 42.11 -2.41 48.80
C ARG A 660 40.98 -1.78 49.62
N ASN A 661 40.87 -0.46 49.62
CA ASN A 661 39.84 0.26 50.38
C ASN A 661 38.45 -0.05 49.82
N MET A 662 38.29 -0.09 48.48
CA MET A 662 37.04 -0.42 47.82
C MET A 662 36.56 -1.84 48.19
N CYS A 663 37.44 -2.80 48.10
CA CYS A 663 37.13 -4.16 48.51
C CYS A 663 36.80 -4.28 50.02
N ALA A 664 37.50 -3.55 50.88
CA ALA A 664 37.19 -3.52 52.31
C ALA A 664 35.77 -2.98 52.57
N ILE A 665 35.40 -1.89 51.89
CA ILE A 665 34.05 -1.31 51.98
C ILE A 665 32.98 -2.36 51.56
N LEU A 666 33.15 -2.97 50.40
CA LEU A 666 32.20 -3.94 49.88
C LEU A 666 32.07 -5.19 50.74
N LYS A 667 33.19 -5.72 51.27
CA LYS A 667 33.20 -6.84 52.22
C LYS A 667 32.48 -6.53 53.50
N ASN A 668 32.69 -5.33 54.08
CA ASN A 668 32.05 -4.90 55.32
C ASN A 668 30.52 -4.76 55.15
N GLN A 669 30.02 -4.64 53.92
CA GLN A 669 28.61 -4.67 53.58
C GLN A 669 28.09 -6.12 53.36
N GLY A 670 28.93 -7.14 53.46
CA GLY A 670 28.57 -8.55 53.34
C GLY A 670 28.61 -9.13 51.93
N TYR A 671 29.14 -8.41 50.95
CA TYR A 671 29.24 -8.90 49.57
C TYR A 671 30.42 -9.87 49.40
N ASN A 672 30.19 -10.95 48.65
CA ASN A 672 31.30 -11.76 48.13
C ASN A 672 31.94 -11.02 46.95
N LEU A 673 33.27 -11.03 46.87
CA LEU A 673 34.00 -10.34 45.81
C LEU A 673 34.64 -11.34 44.85
N ILE A 674 34.61 -10.98 43.55
CA ILE A 674 35.31 -11.69 42.50
C ILE A 674 36.16 -10.69 41.74
N ALA A 675 37.48 -10.93 41.62
CA ALA A 675 38.36 -10.14 40.78
C ALA A 675 38.39 -10.75 39.38
N GLU A 676 38.18 -9.92 38.36
CA GLU A 676 38.19 -10.34 36.97
C GLU A 676 39.51 -9.98 36.27
N GLY A 677 39.81 -10.72 35.16
CA GLY A 677 40.98 -10.44 34.33
C GLY A 677 42.32 -10.75 34.99
N VAL A 678 42.35 -11.60 36.00
CA VAL A 678 43.59 -12.10 36.62
C VAL A 678 44.20 -13.14 35.67
N GLU A 679 45.39 -12.84 35.16
CA GLU A 679 46.07 -13.68 34.15
C GLU A 679 47.36 -14.31 34.71
N GLU A 680 48.04 -13.65 35.62
CA GLU A 680 49.33 -14.08 36.16
C GLU A 680 49.26 -14.51 37.61
N LYS A 681 50.11 -15.52 37.97
CA LYS A 681 50.21 -15.96 39.36
C LYS A 681 50.64 -14.88 40.32
N LYS A 682 51.46 -13.89 39.87
CA LYS A 682 51.87 -12.74 40.65
C LYS A 682 50.69 -11.87 41.08
N GLU A 683 49.71 -11.68 40.19
CA GLU A 683 48.46 -10.97 40.49
C GLU A 683 47.67 -11.69 41.58
N VAL A 684 47.59 -13.03 41.48
CA VAL A 684 46.98 -13.86 42.52
C VAL A 684 47.69 -13.73 43.88
N ASP A 685 49.01 -13.73 43.89
CA ASP A 685 49.81 -13.59 45.11
C ASP A 685 49.65 -12.19 45.73
N GLU A 686 49.59 -11.15 44.91
CA GLU A 686 49.34 -9.76 45.36
C GLU A 686 47.93 -9.60 45.92
N LEU A 687 46.90 -10.08 45.19
CA LEU A 687 45.52 -10.08 45.67
C LEU A 687 45.41 -10.83 47.01
N ASN A 688 46.11 -11.94 47.16
CA ASN A 688 46.12 -12.70 48.41
C ASN A 688 46.80 -11.93 49.56
N SER A 689 47.91 -11.22 49.26
CA SER A 689 48.62 -10.36 50.23
C SER A 689 47.79 -9.14 50.68
N LEU A 690 47.03 -8.58 49.74
CA LEU A 690 46.19 -7.41 49.99
C LEU A 690 44.94 -7.75 50.83
N TYR A 691 44.44 -8.98 50.82
CA TYR A 691 43.09 -9.32 51.32
C TYR A 691 43.00 -10.43 52.36
N GLY A 692 44.05 -11.20 52.61
CA GLY A 692 44.02 -12.21 53.67
C GLY A 692 42.89 -13.22 53.62
N GLY A 693 42.60 -13.74 52.45
CA GLY A 693 41.56 -14.77 52.23
C GLY A 693 40.17 -14.20 51.95
N GLY A 694 39.46 -14.77 51.01
CA GLY A 694 38.04 -14.47 50.75
C GLY A 694 37.70 -13.80 49.40
N ILE A 695 38.65 -13.67 48.47
CA ILE A 695 38.38 -13.25 47.08
C ILE A 695 38.44 -14.46 46.15
N ALA A 696 37.44 -14.65 45.38
CA ALA A 696 37.45 -15.58 44.23
C ALA A 696 38.00 -14.83 43.01
N THR A 697 38.86 -15.45 42.22
CA THR A 697 39.41 -14.89 40.99
C THR A 697 38.89 -15.73 39.81
N GLY A 698 38.39 -15.08 38.77
CA GLY A 698 38.23 -15.70 37.47
C GLY A 698 39.61 -15.78 36.82
N LEU A 699 40.22 -16.97 36.72
CA LEU A 699 41.47 -17.12 35.98
C LEU A 699 41.23 -16.87 34.51
N GLY A 700 41.64 -15.69 33.99
CA GLY A 700 41.62 -15.34 32.58
C GLY A 700 42.32 -16.42 31.76
N ASN A 701 41.80 -16.74 30.57
CA ASN A 701 42.32 -17.71 29.59
C ASN A 701 42.14 -19.20 29.83
N GLN A 702 41.65 -19.72 30.96
CA GLN A 702 41.29 -21.15 31.07
C GLN A 702 39.77 -21.37 30.90
N ILE A 703 39.32 -21.28 29.66
CA ILE A 703 37.95 -21.60 29.30
C ILE A 703 37.91 -23.10 28.92
N TYR A 704 37.22 -23.90 29.71
CA TYR A 704 37.05 -25.34 29.42
C TYR A 704 35.76 -25.59 28.63
N GLN A 705 35.93 -26.13 27.44
CA GLN A 705 34.81 -26.72 26.69
C GLN A 705 34.54 -28.12 27.21
N TRP A 706 33.43 -28.34 27.87
CA TRP A 706 32.91 -29.67 28.14
C TRP A 706 31.95 -30.03 27.02
N GLN A 707 32.37 -30.95 26.17
CA GLN A 707 31.50 -31.62 25.21
C GLN A 707 30.70 -32.68 25.94
N GLY A 708 29.39 -32.41 26.14
CA GLY A 708 28.43 -33.36 26.67
C GLY A 708 27.38 -33.67 25.64
#